data_56865d05e9950a106dbb135340373156
#
_entry.id   56865d05e9950a106dbb135340373156
#
_cell.length_a   1.000
_cell.length_b   1.000
_cell.length_c   1.000
_cell.angle_alpha   90.00
_cell.angle_beta   90.00
_cell.angle_gamma   90.00
#
_symmetry.space_group_name_H-M   'P 1'
#
loop_
_entity.id
_entity.type
_entity.pdbx_description
1 polymer ?
#
loop_
_entity_poly.entity_id
_entity_poly.type
_entity_poly.pdbx_seq_one_letter_code
_entity_poly.pdbx_strand_id
1 'polypeptide(L)'
;MSLDAIRTRVLTLLAVASLTALAAFPSMAAERTYPASPLADGSTAVGRARVAADVLMNSYDPNKAWFPSSWWNSAVALQTIGDYMQRTGDRRYLSQLDNTFEKDKGVFPAGVLSGDPLLGNFTSRAIDDSEWWALTWVEAYDITGNPKYLNMAVTIANYVYGYWDTSTCGGGVWWNAERTYKNAVTNGLWIRLTAELHNRIPGDTQWLARSSTAWAWFQNSGMINANGLVNDGLTNACTNNGQTVWSYNQGMAIGAGLELWRATRDPKILASVQQLADAAIGPNGLVSNGILTESCDATDQTCDDNGKQFKGIFMRYWTDLVDTTHAPRYAAFLEQQAESIWNDDRDAADRLGTRWSGVTNNDHPNVFDWRTQASALSALIGDVPAVTPWESLAATMSPAQPVIMPPASGNTSIAVDLGVSATGFFPLQTRASINTPTGWTATPSTTWVRLQPHGNANPVSTTIPLTITVPSTAADGHQMVTANVAAAGMSFIAQADVLIAHTIDFDTGTVNETPWLFDPDGSQSNGVQNRFADGTAHFTYRFPFPADTTSAQVTLTIDNEFLVQVSTDNQNWTTVLQETQPVTDGSNKAARTIDLTPYLGAASNGAKPVYVKVSDAFPNDGWGGRVYHVTANIVQ
;
A
#
# COMPACT_ATOMS: atom_id res chain seq x y z
N MET A 1 30.93 16.81 -63.98
CA MET A 1 32.13 17.59 -63.64
C MET A 1 32.11 17.65 -62.12
N SER A 2 32.85 16.84 -61.56
CA SER A 2 34.19 16.77 -60.96
C SER A 2 34.16 17.47 -59.61
N LEU A 3 34.19 16.66 -58.55
CA LEU A 3 35.39 16.13 -57.89
C LEU A 3 36.06 17.10 -56.90
N ASP A 4 36.11 16.65 -55.71
CA ASP A 4 37.25 16.61 -54.76
C ASP A 4 37.50 17.89 -53.95
N ALA A 5 37.79 17.84 -52.76
CA ALA A 5 38.43 16.96 -51.80
C ALA A 5 38.70 17.70 -50.48
N ILE A 6 38.54 17.03 -49.40
CA ILE A 6 39.41 16.89 -48.21
C ILE A 6 39.97 18.19 -47.56
N ARG A 7 39.65 18.35 -46.28
CA ARG A 7 40.63 18.44 -45.18
C ARG A 7 40.01 18.42 -43.76
N THR A 8 40.32 17.37 -43.12
CA THR A 8 40.39 17.06 -41.68
C THR A 8 40.76 18.28 -40.80
N ARG A 9 40.00 18.55 -39.77
CA ARG A 9 40.53 19.08 -38.50
C ARG A 9 39.87 18.34 -37.34
N VAL A 10 40.73 17.62 -36.66
CA VAL A 10 40.54 16.97 -35.34
C VAL A 10 40.28 18.07 -34.32
N LEU A 11 39.13 18.04 -33.63
CA LEU A 11 38.93 18.73 -32.38
C LEU A 11 38.53 17.66 -31.36
N THR A 12 39.50 17.37 -30.50
CA THR A 12 39.37 16.52 -29.33
C THR A 12 38.41 17.22 -28.34
N LEU A 13 37.19 16.74 -28.21
CA LEU A 13 36.30 17.06 -27.08
C LEU A 13 36.36 15.91 -26.12
N LEU A 14 36.94 16.16 -24.94
CA LEU A 14 36.84 15.31 -23.77
C LEU A 14 35.36 15.22 -23.36
N ALA A 15 34.72 14.12 -23.67
CA ALA A 15 33.46 13.74 -23.09
C ALA A 15 33.76 13.11 -21.72
N VAL A 16 33.48 13.85 -20.66
CA VAL A 16 33.36 13.28 -19.31
C VAL A 16 32.11 12.41 -19.31
N ALA A 17 32.29 11.12 -19.42
CA ALA A 17 31.22 10.14 -19.21
C ALA A 17 30.99 10.03 -17.71
N SER A 18 29.97 10.69 -17.21
CA SER A 18 29.36 10.35 -15.93
C SER A 18 28.68 9.00 -16.08
N LEU A 19 29.35 7.94 -15.60
CA LEU A 19 28.70 6.66 -15.35
C LEU A 19 27.73 6.86 -14.16
N THR A 20 26.48 7.18 -14.45
CA THR A 20 25.38 6.84 -13.55
C THR A 20 25.21 5.33 -13.67
N ALA A 21 25.69 4.59 -12.68
CA ALA A 21 25.30 3.20 -12.48
C ALA A 21 23.79 3.17 -12.23
N LEU A 22 23.01 2.92 -13.28
CA LEU A 22 21.67 2.39 -13.12
C LEU A 22 21.84 1.03 -12.45
N ALA A 23 21.57 0.98 -11.15
CA ALA A 23 21.28 -0.26 -10.48
C ALA A 23 20.05 -0.85 -11.18
N ALA A 24 20.28 -1.84 -12.04
CA ALA A 24 19.23 -2.70 -12.55
C ALA A 24 18.64 -3.42 -11.34
N PHE A 25 17.49 -2.96 -10.88
CA PHE A 25 16.65 -3.75 -9.97
C PHE A 25 16.31 -5.03 -10.72
N PRO A 26 16.57 -6.21 -10.15
CA PRO A 26 16.07 -7.43 -10.74
C PRO A 26 14.53 -7.39 -10.66
N SER A 27 13.88 -7.14 -11.79
CA SER A 27 12.48 -7.46 -11.99
C SER A 27 12.36 -8.97 -12.14
N MET A 28 12.45 -9.66 -11.04
CA MET A 28 11.92 -11.00 -10.88
C MET A 28 11.00 -10.93 -9.66
N ALA A 29 9.73 -10.65 -9.92
CA ALA A 29 8.71 -11.22 -9.07
C ALA A 29 8.95 -12.73 -9.12
N ALA A 30 9.59 -13.27 -8.09
CA ALA A 30 9.67 -14.70 -7.90
C ALA A 30 8.20 -15.16 -7.88
N GLU A 31 7.76 -15.89 -8.90
CA GLU A 31 6.55 -16.68 -8.80
C GLU A 31 6.70 -17.50 -7.52
N ARG A 32 6.01 -17.06 -6.46
CA ARG A 32 5.83 -17.91 -5.30
C ARG A 32 4.99 -19.07 -5.80
N THR A 33 5.63 -20.21 -6.02
CA THR A 33 4.94 -21.49 -6.06
C THR A 33 4.33 -21.67 -4.68
N TYR A 34 3.06 -21.27 -4.56
CA TYR A 34 2.28 -21.67 -3.40
C TYR A 34 2.28 -23.21 -3.40
N PRO A 35 2.57 -23.85 -2.28
CA PRO A 35 2.44 -25.30 -2.20
C PRO A 35 1.03 -25.63 -2.71
N ALA A 36 0.93 -26.67 -3.57
CA ALA A 36 -0.35 -27.18 -3.99
C ALA A 36 -1.19 -27.41 -2.73
N SER A 37 -2.18 -26.55 -2.50
CA SER A 37 -3.06 -26.68 -1.34
C SER A 37 -3.64 -28.09 -1.37
N PRO A 38 -3.71 -28.78 -0.23
CA PRO A 38 -4.43 -30.02 -0.14
C PRO A 38 -5.84 -29.79 -0.71
N LEU A 39 -6.34 -30.77 -1.44
CA LEU A 39 -7.58 -30.80 -2.21
C LEU A 39 -8.62 -29.78 -1.72
N ALA A 40 -9.11 -28.93 -2.62
CA ALA A 40 -10.25 -28.05 -2.35
C ALA A 40 -11.47 -28.95 -2.07
N ASP A 41 -11.72 -29.23 -0.81
CA ASP A 41 -12.78 -30.16 -0.39
C ASP A 41 -14.06 -29.46 0.08
N GLY A 42 -14.09 -28.10 -0.03
CA GLY A 42 -15.23 -27.32 0.45
C GLY A 42 -15.42 -27.30 1.97
N SER A 43 -14.50 -27.88 2.73
CA SER A 43 -14.55 -27.88 4.20
C SER A 43 -14.16 -26.52 4.81
N THR A 44 -13.49 -25.68 4.03
CA THR A 44 -13.05 -24.33 4.43
C THR A 44 -13.64 -23.26 3.52
N ALA A 45 -13.76 -22.02 3.99
CA ALA A 45 -14.21 -20.89 3.17
C ALA A 45 -13.35 -20.72 1.90
N VAL A 46 -12.03 -20.84 2.01
CA VAL A 46 -11.11 -20.81 0.86
C VAL A 46 -11.39 -21.95 -0.11
N GLY A 47 -11.62 -23.16 0.40
CA GLY A 47 -11.97 -24.34 -0.41
C GLY A 47 -13.29 -24.15 -1.15
N ARG A 48 -14.32 -23.65 -0.47
CA ARG A 48 -15.64 -23.34 -1.07
C ARG A 48 -15.53 -22.31 -2.19
N ALA A 49 -14.85 -21.20 -1.94
CA ALA A 49 -14.61 -20.15 -2.95
C ALA A 49 -13.82 -20.69 -4.16
N ARG A 50 -12.83 -21.56 -3.94
CA ARG A 50 -12.03 -22.18 -5.00
C ARG A 50 -12.87 -23.11 -5.87
N VAL A 51 -13.64 -24.02 -5.27
CA VAL A 51 -14.54 -24.93 -6.01
C VAL A 51 -15.52 -24.11 -6.85
N ALA A 52 -16.15 -23.09 -6.27
CA ALA A 52 -17.11 -22.25 -6.97
C ALA A 52 -16.46 -21.43 -8.10
N ALA A 53 -15.21 -20.96 -7.93
CA ALA A 53 -14.47 -20.27 -8.98
C ALA A 53 -14.10 -21.21 -10.14
N ASP A 54 -13.66 -22.44 -9.86
CA ASP A 54 -13.35 -23.44 -10.87
C ASP A 54 -14.62 -23.79 -11.69
N VAL A 55 -15.77 -23.92 -11.05
CA VAL A 55 -17.06 -24.15 -11.73
C VAL A 55 -17.46 -22.97 -12.61
N LEU A 56 -17.31 -21.72 -12.12
CA LEU A 56 -17.57 -20.53 -12.91
C LEU A 56 -16.70 -20.49 -14.17
N MET A 57 -15.42 -20.74 -14.01
CA MET A 57 -14.45 -20.64 -15.10
C MET A 57 -14.59 -21.72 -16.17
N ASN A 58 -15.31 -22.82 -15.90
CA ASN A 58 -15.70 -23.79 -16.93
C ASN A 58 -16.62 -23.16 -18.01
N SER A 59 -17.29 -22.06 -17.72
CA SER A 59 -18.15 -21.32 -18.65
C SER A 59 -17.42 -20.23 -19.43
N TYR A 60 -16.17 -19.91 -19.09
CA TYR A 60 -15.36 -18.95 -19.85
C TYR A 60 -14.91 -19.55 -21.19
N ASP A 61 -15.24 -18.88 -22.30
CA ASP A 61 -14.80 -19.28 -23.64
C ASP A 61 -13.44 -18.63 -23.96
N PRO A 62 -12.33 -19.37 -23.96
CA PRO A 62 -11.00 -18.79 -24.21
C PRO A 62 -10.82 -18.28 -25.65
N ASN A 63 -11.62 -18.76 -26.58
CA ASN A 63 -11.55 -18.32 -27.98
C ASN A 63 -12.26 -16.99 -28.19
N LYS A 64 -13.41 -16.81 -27.56
CA LYS A 64 -14.16 -15.56 -27.54
C LYS A 64 -13.70 -14.59 -26.47
N ALA A 65 -12.93 -15.08 -25.50
CA ALA A 65 -12.35 -14.34 -24.38
C ALA A 65 -13.38 -13.72 -23.42
N TRP A 66 -14.54 -14.37 -23.24
CA TRP A 66 -15.60 -13.89 -22.36
C TRP A 66 -16.53 -15.01 -21.89
N PHE A 67 -17.51 -14.65 -21.02
CA PHE A 67 -18.62 -15.52 -20.65
C PHE A 67 -19.76 -15.33 -21.66
N PRO A 68 -20.25 -16.39 -22.31
CA PRO A 68 -21.19 -16.29 -23.44
C PRO A 68 -22.52 -15.66 -23.09
N SER A 69 -23.12 -14.97 -24.04
CA SER A 69 -24.50 -14.48 -24.09
C SER A 69 -24.85 -13.22 -23.33
N SER A 70 -23.91 -12.58 -22.61
CA SER A 70 -24.18 -11.29 -21.99
C SER A 70 -22.91 -10.50 -21.71
N TRP A 71 -22.79 -9.32 -22.24
CA TRP A 71 -21.57 -8.53 -22.23
C TRP A 71 -21.27 -7.92 -20.85
N TRP A 72 -22.22 -7.18 -20.27
CA TRP A 72 -22.00 -6.57 -18.95
C TRP A 72 -21.92 -7.61 -17.83
N ASN A 73 -22.74 -8.68 -17.91
CA ASN A 73 -22.66 -9.78 -16.94
C ASN A 73 -21.28 -10.45 -16.96
N SER A 74 -20.65 -10.52 -18.15
CA SER A 74 -19.29 -11.04 -18.32
C SER A 74 -18.26 -10.18 -17.58
N ALA A 75 -18.39 -8.84 -17.62
CA ALA A 75 -17.55 -7.95 -16.84
C ALA A 75 -17.65 -8.24 -15.33
N VAL A 76 -18.88 -8.36 -14.81
CA VAL A 76 -19.13 -8.66 -13.40
C VAL A 76 -18.56 -10.02 -13.00
N ALA A 77 -18.69 -11.06 -13.85
CA ALA A 77 -18.13 -12.38 -13.58
C ALA A 77 -16.58 -12.35 -13.56
N LEU A 78 -15.95 -11.62 -14.49
CA LEU A 78 -14.50 -11.44 -14.50
C LEU A 78 -14.02 -10.64 -13.30
N GLN A 79 -14.75 -9.62 -12.89
CA GLN A 79 -14.45 -8.88 -11.67
C GLN A 79 -14.57 -9.79 -10.44
N THR A 80 -15.56 -10.68 -10.37
CA THR A 80 -15.69 -11.68 -9.28
C THR A 80 -14.49 -12.63 -9.24
N ILE A 81 -13.94 -13.03 -10.38
CA ILE A 81 -12.69 -13.80 -10.44
C ILE A 81 -11.49 -12.95 -10.00
N GLY A 82 -11.49 -11.65 -10.28
CA GLY A 82 -10.54 -10.69 -9.72
C GLY A 82 -10.59 -10.67 -8.19
N ASP A 83 -11.76 -10.46 -7.61
CA ASP A 83 -12.00 -10.51 -6.16
C ASP A 83 -11.49 -11.84 -5.54
N TYR A 84 -11.77 -12.97 -6.21
CA TYR A 84 -11.26 -14.28 -5.77
C TYR A 84 -9.73 -14.31 -5.72
N MET A 85 -9.07 -13.88 -6.81
CA MET A 85 -7.61 -13.86 -6.88
C MET A 85 -7.00 -12.91 -5.86
N GLN A 86 -7.64 -11.78 -5.63
CA GLN A 86 -7.19 -10.78 -4.66
C GLN A 86 -7.32 -11.32 -3.22
N ARG A 87 -8.47 -11.90 -2.88
CA ARG A 87 -8.80 -12.38 -1.53
C ARG A 87 -8.00 -13.62 -1.13
N THR A 88 -7.79 -14.54 -2.07
CA THR A 88 -7.11 -15.82 -1.80
C THR A 88 -5.62 -15.82 -2.10
N GLY A 89 -5.13 -14.87 -2.91
CA GLY A 89 -3.78 -14.88 -3.46
C GLY A 89 -3.56 -15.89 -4.61
N ASP A 90 -4.58 -16.66 -4.99
CA ASP A 90 -4.52 -17.63 -6.09
C ASP A 90 -4.65 -16.90 -7.44
N ARG A 91 -3.60 -16.87 -8.21
CA ARG A 91 -3.51 -16.08 -9.46
C ARG A 91 -3.72 -16.89 -10.75
N ARG A 92 -4.28 -18.08 -10.64
CA ARG A 92 -4.44 -19.01 -11.78
C ARG A 92 -5.23 -18.47 -12.97
N TYR A 93 -6.07 -17.45 -12.77
CA TYR A 93 -6.95 -16.89 -13.79
C TYR A 93 -6.50 -15.54 -14.36
N LEU A 94 -5.27 -15.10 -14.07
CA LEU A 94 -4.73 -13.85 -14.63
C LEU A 94 -4.69 -13.83 -16.16
N SER A 95 -4.40 -15.00 -16.77
CA SER A 95 -4.36 -15.12 -18.23
C SER A 95 -5.72 -14.90 -18.88
N GLN A 96 -6.82 -15.23 -18.21
CA GLN A 96 -8.17 -15.01 -18.72
C GLN A 96 -8.55 -13.53 -18.69
N LEU A 97 -8.20 -12.81 -17.63
CA LEU A 97 -8.36 -11.35 -17.59
C LEU A 97 -7.60 -10.68 -18.73
N ASP A 98 -6.35 -11.06 -18.94
CA ASP A 98 -5.53 -10.50 -20.02
C ASP A 98 -6.03 -10.87 -21.40
N ASN A 99 -6.49 -12.10 -21.59
CA ASN A 99 -7.10 -12.57 -22.85
C ASN A 99 -8.34 -11.74 -23.23
N THR A 100 -9.24 -11.48 -22.27
CA THR A 100 -10.41 -10.62 -22.48
C THR A 100 -9.99 -9.19 -22.82
N PHE A 101 -9.05 -8.63 -22.08
CA PHE A 101 -8.56 -7.28 -22.34
C PHE A 101 -8.03 -7.13 -23.76
N GLU A 102 -7.19 -8.07 -24.20
CA GLU A 102 -6.54 -7.95 -25.51
C GLU A 102 -7.49 -8.22 -26.68
N LYS A 103 -8.43 -9.16 -26.54
CA LYS A 103 -9.32 -9.54 -27.63
C LYS A 103 -10.55 -8.65 -27.75
N ASP A 104 -11.14 -8.22 -26.62
CA ASP A 104 -12.47 -7.62 -26.62
C ASP A 104 -12.48 -6.09 -26.53
N LYS A 105 -11.31 -5.45 -26.54
CA LYS A 105 -11.18 -3.97 -26.59
C LYS A 105 -11.53 -3.36 -27.95
N GLY A 106 -11.75 -4.18 -28.97
CA GLY A 106 -12.07 -3.75 -30.34
C GLY A 106 -13.50 -3.24 -30.51
N VAL A 107 -13.82 -2.83 -31.76
CA VAL A 107 -15.18 -2.51 -32.19
C VAL A 107 -15.87 -3.79 -32.65
N PHE A 108 -17.10 -4.04 -32.21
CA PHE A 108 -17.85 -5.22 -32.56
C PHE A 108 -19.24 -4.84 -33.03
N PRO A 109 -19.75 -5.45 -34.14
CA PRO A 109 -21.12 -5.26 -34.57
C PRO A 109 -22.11 -5.89 -33.57
N ALA A 110 -23.36 -5.42 -33.60
CA ALA A 110 -24.45 -6.00 -32.82
C ALA A 110 -24.58 -7.52 -33.07
N GLY A 111 -24.85 -8.26 -31.98
CA GLY A 111 -25.06 -9.71 -32.03
C GLY A 111 -23.77 -10.55 -31.96
N VAL A 112 -22.56 -9.93 -31.84
CA VAL A 112 -21.29 -10.66 -31.67
C VAL A 112 -20.97 -10.88 -30.18
N LEU A 113 -20.75 -9.83 -29.42
CA LEU A 113 -20.51 -9.90 -27.96
C LEU A 113 -21.69 -9.33 -27.17
N SER A 114 -22.46 -8.41 -27.75
CA SER A 114 -23.62 -7.78 -27.15
C SER A 114 -24.76 -7.70 -28.16
N GLY A 115 -26.01 -7.55 -27.68
CA GLY A 115 -27.15 -7.21 -28.50
C GLY A 115 -27.00 -5.85 -29.21
N ASP A 116 -26.29 -4.93 -28.57
CA ASP A 116 -25.92 -3.63 -29.14
C ASP A 116 -24.50 -3.66 -29.73
N PRO A 117 -24.18 -2.77 -30.70
CA PRO A 117 -22.82 -2.63 -31.19
C PRO A 117 -21.90 -2.09 -30.08
N LEU A 118 -20.67 -2.62 -29.99
CA LEU A 118 -19.64 -2.12 -29.13
C LEU A 118 -18.74 -1.13 -29.86
N LEU A 119 -18.49 0.01 -29.24
CA LEU A 119 -17.82 1.15 -29.86
C LEU A 119 -16.29 1.10 -29.77
N GLY A 120 -15.76 0.01 -29.18
CA GLY A 120 -14.34 -0.14 -28.84
C GLY A 120 -14.03 0.36 -27.43
N ASN A 121 -12.86 -0.04 -26.92
CA ASN A 121 -12.41 0.32 -25.57
C ASN A 121 -13.46 0.00 -24.48
N PHE A 122 -14.18 -1.10 -24.64
CA PHE A 122 -15.21 -1.54 -23.70
C PHE A 122 -16.30 -0.48 -23.46
N THR A 123 -16.74 0.20 -24.53
CA THR A 123 -17.82 1.18 -24.46
C THR A 123 -19.00 0.76 -25.33
N SER A 124 -20.20 1.08 -24.88
CA SER A 124 -21.46 0.81 -25.56
C SER A 124 -22.45 1.96 -25.39
N ARG A 125 -23.62 1.87 -26.06
CA ARG A 125 -24.70 2.86 -25.85
C ARG A 125 -25.35 2.78 -24.47
N ALA A 126 -25.29 1.62 -23.81
CA ALA A 126 -25.64 1.47 -22.41
C ALA A 126 -24.44 1.91 -21.54
N ILE A 127 -24.61 2.99 -20.78
CA ILE A 127 -23.48 3.64 -20.10
C ILE A 127 -23.03 2.81 -18.90
N ASP A 128 -23.96 2.27 -18.13
CA ASP A 128 -23.69 1.35 -17.03
C ASP A 128 -22.93 0.09 -17.47
N ASP A 129 -23.26 -0.47 -18.63
CA ASP A 129 -22.53 -1.62 -19.20
C ASP A 129 -21.03 -1.31 -19.37
N SER A 130 -20.73 -0.09 -19.84
CA SER A 130 -19.35 0.38 -19.98
C SER A 130 -18.65 0.56 -18.61
N GLU A 131 -19.39 1.04 -17.61
CA GLU A 131 -18.85 1.25 -16.27
C GLU A 131 -18.51 -0.06 -15.55
N TRP A 132 -19.28 -1.15 -15.76
CA TRP A 132 -18.94 -2.47 -15.25
C TRP A 132 -17.56 -2.92 -15.75
N TRP A 133 -17.27 -2.72 -17.03
CA TRP A 133 -15.94 -2.99 -17.58
C TRP A 133 -14.86 -2.09 -17.00
N ALA A 134 -15.15 -0.81 -16.78
CA ALA A 134 -14.19 0.09 -16.15
C ALA A 134 -13.77 -0.39 -14.75
N LEU A 135 -14.74 -0.81 -13.92
CA LEU A 135 -14.46 -1.36 -12.59
C LEU A 135 -13.68 -2.69 -12.67
N THR A 136 -14.00 -3.55 -13.64
CA THR A 136 -13.22 -4.78 -13.90
C THR A 136 -11.76 -4.45 -14.21
N TRP A 137 -11.49 -3.39 -14.96
CA TRP A 137 -10.11 -3.01 -15.29
C TRP A 137 -9.40 -2.30 -14.13
N VAL A 138 -10.11 -1.59 -13.26
CA VAL A 138 -9.52 -1.11 -12.00
C VAL A 138 -9.11 -2.30 -11.12
N GLU A 139 -9.96 -3.32 -10.98
CA GLU A 139 -9.65 -4.55 -10.26
C GLU A 139 -8.43 -5.27 -10.85
N ALA A 140 -8.36 -5.40 -12.18
CA ALA A 140 -7.20 -5.99 -12.88
C ALA A 140 -5.91 -5.19 -12.62
N TYR A 141 -6.00 -3.86 -12.54
CA TYR A 141 -4.87 -3.01 -12.14
C TYR A 141 -4.45 -3.28 -10.70
N ASP A 142 -5.39 -3.37 -9.77
CA ASP A 142 -5.10 -3.62 -8.35
C ASP A 142 -4.41 -4.98 -8.14
N ILE A 143 -4.76 -6.00 -8.91
CA ILE A 143 -4.14 -7.32 -8.86
C ILE A 143 -2.74 -7.33 -9.48
N THR A 144 -2.53 -6.63 -10.61
CA THR A 144 -1.33 -6.78 -11.44
C THR A 144 -0.34 -5.63 -11.33
N GLY A 145 -0.78 -4.44 -10.92
CA GLY A 145 0.00 -3.20 -11.01
C GLY A 145 0.24 -2.71 -12.45
N ASN A 146 -0.35 -3.36 -13.47
CA ASN A 146 -0.10 -3.02 -14.86
C ASN A 146 -0.94 -1.79 -15.29
N PRO A 147 -0.29 -0.66 -15.63
CA PRO A 147 -1.00 0.59 -15.94
C PRO A 147 -1.92 0.51 -17.16
N LYS A 148 -1.79 -0.49 -18.04
CA LYS A 148 -2.68 -0.64 -19.19
C LYS A 148 -4.15 -0.76 -18.78
N TYR A 149 -4.43 -1.42 -17.67
CA TYR A 149 -5.78 -1.61 -17.15
C TYR A 149 -6.34 -0.31 -16.57
N LEU A 150 -5.58 0.40 -15.73
CA LEU A 150 -6.00 1.70 -15.19
C LEU A 150 -6.24 2.73 -16.30
N ASN A 151 -5.38 2.75 -17.32
CA ASN A 151 -5.53 3.64 -18.48
C ASN A 151 -6.81 3.33 -19.26
N MET A 152 -7.21 2.06 -19.37
CA MET A 152 -8.49 1.69 -19.99
C MET A 152 -9.67 2.15 -19.14
N ALA A 153 -9.62 1.98 -17.82
CA ALA A 153 -10.66 2.49 -16.94
C ALA A 153 -10.81 4.02 -17.03
N VAL A 154 -9.70 4.77 -17.13
CA VAL A 154 -9.72 6.23 -17.40
C VAL A 154 -10.35 6.54 -18.75
N THR A 155 -10.06 5.76 -19.79
CA THR A 155 -10.63 5.95 -21.12
C THR A 155 -12.15 5.79 -21.08
N ILE A 156 -12.64 4.74 -20.43
CA ILE A 156 -14.06 4.49 -20.25
C ILE A 156 -14.71 5.61 -19.40
N ALA A 157 -14.07 6.01 -18.30
CA ALA A 157 -14.58 7.06 -17.42
C ALA A 157 -14.73 8.42 -18.15
N ASN A 158 -13.81 8.73 -19.07
CA ASN A 158 -13.95 9.93 -19.92
C ASN A 158 -15.11 9.82 -20.91
N TYR A 159 -15.38 8.62 -21.46
CA TYR A 159 -16.56 8.36 -22.27
C TYR A 159 -17.85 8.58 -21.45
N VAL A 160 -17.94 7.99 -20.26
CA VAL A 160 -19.09 8.11 -19.34
C VAL A 160 -19.32 9.57 -18.93
N TYR A 161 -18.26 10.33 -18.66
CA TYR A 161 -18.38 11.75 -18.30
C TYR A 161 -19.06 12.59 -19.39
N GLY A 162 -19.00 12.20 -20.64
CA GLY A 162 -19.75 12.83 -21.73
C GLY A 162 -21.27 12.75 -21.58
N TYR A 163 -21.75 11.90 -20.67
CA TYR A 163 -23.17 11.71 -20.35
C TYR A 163 -23.58 12.28 -19.00
N TRP A 164 -22.66 12.89 -18.26
CA TRP A 164 -23.03 13.70 -17.09
C TRP A 164 -23.78 14.94 -17.52
N ASP A 165 -24.94 15.18 -16.92
CA ASP A 165 -25.81 16.29 -17.32
C ASP A 165 -26.45 16.95 -16.11
N THR A 166 -26.28 18.27 -15.98
CA THR A 166 -26.86 19.10 -14.92
C THR A 166 -28.14 19.82 -15.34
N SER A 167 -28.46 19.83 -16.63
CA SER A 167 -29.65 20.50 -17.17
C SER A 167 -30.96 19.76 -16.82
N THR A 168 -30.86 18.44 -16.67
CA THR A 168 -31.98 17.58 -16.29
C THR A 168 -31.74 17.03 -14.90
N CYS A 169 -32.72 17.17 -14.02
CA CYS A 169 -32.67 16.72 -12.61
C CYS A 169 -31.51 17.27 -11.79
N GLY A 170 -30.87 18.36 -12.21
CA GLY A 170 -29.78 19.03 -11.48
C GLY A 170 -28.46 18.28 -11.43
N GLY A 171 -28.34 17.13 -12.07
CA GLY A 171 -27.15 16.27 -12.08
C GLY A 171 -27.43 14.87 -12.58
N GLY A 172 -26.39 14.03 -12.56
CA GLY A 172 -26.48 12.61 -12.89
C GLY A 172 -26.02 12.24 -14.30
N VAL A 173 -25.51 11.01 -14.40
CA VAL A 173 -25.17 10.36 -15.67
C VAL A 173 -26.40 9.72 -16.27
N TRP A 174 -26.59 9.90 -17.56
CA TRP A 174 -27.63 9.22 -18.32
C TRP A 174 -27.34 7.74 -18.46
N TRP A 175 -28.35 6.88 -18.33
CA TRP A 175 -28.23 5.44 -18.50
C TRP A 175 -27.80 5.03 -19.90
N ASN A 176 -28.22 5.79 -20.92
CA ASN A 176 -27.96 5.45 -22.32
C ASN A 176 -27.54 6.67 -23.15
N ALA A 177 -26.99 6.39 -24.33
CA ALA A 177 -26.54 7.41 -25.27
C ALA A 177 -27.68 8.31 -25.77
N GLU A 178 -28.93 7.81 -25.77
CA GLU A 178 -30.13 8.55 -26.17
C GLU A 178 -30.63 9.52 -25.06
N ARG A 179 -30.03 9.47 -23.87
CA ARG A 179 -30.33 10.37 -22.73
C ARG A 179 -31.79 10.30 -22.30
N THR A 180 -32.32 9.07 -22.13
CA THR A 180 -33.73 8.86 -21.84
C THR A 180 -34.04 8.60 -20.38
N TYR A 181 -33.05 8.21 -19.57
CA TYR A 181 -33.27 7.78 -18.19
C TYR A 181 -32.07 8.04 -17.29
N LYS A 182 -32.31 8.48 -16.06
CA LYS A 182 -31.30 8.57 -14.99
C LYS A 182 -31.65 7.57 -13.91
N ASN A 183 -30.84 6.51 -13.81
CA ASN A 183 -31.07 5.41 -12.90
C ASN A 183 -30.01 5.32 -11.78
N ALA A 184 -30.30 4.49 -10.80
CA ALA A 184 -29.47 4.36 -9.62
C ALA A 184 -28.15 3.64 -9.93
N VAL A 185 -28.18 2.57 -10.74
CA VAL A 185 -26.98 1.77 -11.06
C VAL A 185 -25.92 2.61 -11.75
N THR A 186 -26.24 3.28 -12.87
CA THR A 186 -25.28 4.11 -13.61
C THR A 186 -24.65 5.16 -12.70
N ASN A 187 -25.46 5.80 -11.85
CA ASN A 187 -24.95 6.86 -10.98
C ASN A 187 -24.15 6.33 -9.78
N GLY A 188 -24.52 5.17 -9.25
CA GLY A 188 -23.72 4.48 -8.24
C GLY A 188 -22.36 4.02 -8.80
N LEU A 189 -22.36 3.43 -10.00
CA LEU A 189 -21.14 3.03 -10.72
C LEU A 189 -20.23 4.24 -10.99
N TRP A 190 -20.80 5.37 -11.45
CA TRP A 190 -20.04 6.59 -11.69
C TRP A 190 -19.33 7.12 -10.44
N ILE A 191 -20.04 7.18 -9.31
CA ILE A 191 -19.46 7.61 -8.04
C ILE A 191 -18.32 6.67 -7.62
N ARG A 192 -18.56 5.35 -7.70
CA ARG A 192 -17.57 4.34 -7.36
C ARG A 192 -16.34 4.45 -8.26
N LEU A 193 -16.51 4.44 -9.58
CA LEU A 193 -15.43 4.51 -10.56
C LEU A 193 -14.58 5.75 -10.38
N THR A 194 -15.19 6.92 -10.22
CA THR A 194 -14.45 8.18 -10.08
C THR A 194 -13.70 8.25 -8.74
N ALA A 195 -14.25 7.70 -7.67
CA ALA A 195 -13.54 7.57 -6.40
C ALA A 195 -12.36 6.58 -6.51
N GLU A 196 -12.54 5.45 -7.18
CA GLU A 196 -11.48 4.47 -7.44
C GLU A 196 -10.33 5.07 -8.27
N LEU A 197 -10.63 5.82 -9.31
CA LEU A 197 -9.62 6.51 -10.12
C LEU A 197 -8.84 7.53 -9.28
N HIS A 198 -9.54 8.34 -8.46
CA HIS A 198 -8.87 9.24 -7.52
C HIS A 198 -7.92 8.49 -6.61
N ASN A 199 -8.40 7.41 -6.02
CA ASN A 199 -7.62 6.63 -5.05
C ASN A 199 -6.40 5.95 -5.66
N ARG A 200 -6.33 5.77 -7.00
CA ARG A 200 -5.23 5.09 -7.71
C ARG A 200 -4.34 6.01 -8.54
N ILE A 201 -4.78 7.24 -8.82
CA ILE A 201 -4.00 8.21 -9.61
C ILE A 201 -3.36 9.25 -8.68
N PRO A 202 -2.03 9.22 -8.49
CA PRO A 202 -1.35 10.18 -7.61
C PRO A 202 -1.59 11.62 -8.04
N GLY A 203 -1.92 12.48 -7.06
CA GLY A 203 -2.12 13.93 -7.28
C GLY A 203 -3.44 14.29 -7.97
N ASP A 204 -4.34 13.32 -8.24
CA ASP A 204 -5.65 13.62 -8.80
C ASP A 204 -6.49 14.48 -7.86
N THR A 205 -7.19 15.44 -8.42
CA THR A 205 -8.22 16.24 -7.76
C THR A 205 -9.53 16.26 -8.56
N GLN A 206 -9.45 15.93 -9.85
CA GLN A 206 -10.59 16.03 -10.76
C GLN A 206 -11.57 14.89 -10.56
N TRP A 207 -11.09 13.66 -10.45
CA TRP A 207 -11.94 12.49 -10.22
C TRP A 207 -12.60 12.57 -8.84
N LEU A 208 -11.87 13.03 -7.81
CA LEU A 208 -12.46 13.28 -6.50
C LEU A 208 -13.57 14.30 -6.54
N ALA A 209 -13.38 15.43 -7.24
CA ALA A 209 -14.40 16.46 -7.39
C ALA A 209 -15.66 15.92 -8.08
N ARG A 210 -15.49 15.10 -9.15
CA ARG A 210 -16.59 14.44 -9.87
C ARG A 210 -17.34 13.45 -8.97
N SER A 211 -16.62 12.59 -8.24
CA SER A 211 -17.22 11.65 -7.30
C SER A 211 -18.02 12.36 -6.20
N SER A 212 -17.42 13.37 -5.56
CA SER A 212 -18.06 14.14 -4.49
C SER A 212 -19.32 14.87 -4.97
N THR A 213 -19.28 15.45 -6.17
CA THR A 213 -20.43 16.12 -6.79
C THR A 213 -21.53 15.11 -7.09
N ALA A 214 -21.19 13.95 -7.64
CA ALA A 214 -22.15 12.91 -7.97
C ALA A 214 -22.76 12.29 -6.71
N TRP A 215 -21.98 12.06 -5.65
CA TRP A 215 -22.49 11.58 -4.37
C TRP A 215 -23.46 12.57 -3.73
N ALA A 216 -23.11 13.86 -3.69
CA ALA A 216 -24.01 14.88 -3.14
C ALA A 216 -25.32 14.97 -3.93
N TRP A 217 -25.27 14.86 -5.25
CA TRP A 217 -26.45 14.80 -6.09
C TRP A 217 -27.27 13.52 -5.82
N PHE A 218 -26.63 12.35 -5.76
CA PHE A 218 -27.32 11.07 -5.54
C PHE A 218 -28.07 11.05 -4.21
N GLN A 219 -27.46 11.53 -3.13
CA GLN A 219 -28.09 11.65 -1.80
C GLN A 219 -29.34 12.54 -1.80
N ASN A 220 -29.41 13.53 -2.69
CA ASN A 220 -30.50 14.49 -2.78
C ASN A 220 -31.45 14.24 -3.97
N SER A 221 -31.17 13.24 -4.82
CA SER A 221 -31.95 12.96 -6.03
C SER A 221 -33.36 12.45 -5.76
N GLY A 222 -33.58 11.89 -4.57
CA GLY A 222 -34.80 11.20 -4.20
C GLY A 222 -34.81 9.70 -4.53
N MET A 223 -33.76 9.15 -5.18
CA MET A 223 -33.68 7.70 -5.45
C MET A 223 -33.64 6.87 -4.16
N ILE A 224 -33.06 7.40 -3.09
CA ILE A 224 -33.13 6.80 -1.75
C ILE A 224 -34.51 7.14 -1.16
N ASN A 225 -35.33 6.13 -0.91
CA ASN A 225 -36.67 6.30 -0.40
C ASN A 225 -36.70 6.48 1.14
N ALA A 226 -37.89 6.67 1.71
CA ALA A 226 -38.06 6.90 3.13
C ALA A 226 -37.65 5.74 4.04
N ASN A 227 -37.49 4.51 3.48
CA ASN A 227 -37.01 3.35 4.21
C ASN A 227 -35.46 3.21 4.11
N GLY A 228 -34.76 4.14 3.46
CA GLY A 228 -33.32 4.05 3.23
C GLY A 228 -32.92 3.08 2.11
N LEU A 229 -33.88 2.68 1.27
CA LEU A 229 -33.67 1.77 0.15
C LEU A 229 -33.61 2.53 -1.17
N VAL A 230 -32.81 2.02 -2.11
CA VAL A 230 -32.55 2.67 -3.39
C VAL A 230 -33.50 2.12 -4.47
N ASN A 231 -34.47 2.94 -4.90
CA ASN A 231 -35.30 2.61 -6.05
C ASN A 231 -34.51 2.73 -7.36
N ASP A 232 -35.05 2.13 -8.42
CA ASP A 232 -34.35 1.96 -9.70
C ASP A 232 -33.93 3.29 -10.36
N GLY A 233 -34.69 4.38 -10.21
CA GLY A 233 -34.28 5.67 -10.75
C GLY A 233 -35.32 6.77 -10.63
N LEU A 234 -35.20 7.76 -11.52
CA LEU A 234 -36.04 8.96 -11.55
C LEU A 234 -37.05 8.92 -12.69
N THR A 235 -38.21 9.55 -12.46
CA THR A 235 -39.17 9.91 -13.51
C THR A 235 -38.65 11.09 -14.34
N ASN A 236 -39.31 11.38 -15.47
CA ASN A 236 -39.04 12.58 -16.26
C ASN A 236 -39.33 13.89 -15.48
N ALA A 237 -40.08 13.81 -14.40
CA ALA A 237 -40.33 14.95 -13.47
C ALA A 237 -39.26 15.04 -12.37
N CYS A 238 -38.17 14.27 -12.48
CA CYS A 238 -37.06 14.25 -11.52
C CYS A 238 -37.47 13.83 -10.10
N THR A 239 -38.44 12.96 -9.99
CA THR A 239 -38.89 12.35 -8.72
C THR A 239 -38.58 10.87 -8.73
N ASN A 240 -38.49 10.24 -7.55
CA ASN A 240 -38.38 8.80 -7.42
C ASN A 240 -39.47 8.10 -8.24
N ASN A 241 -39.06 7.12 -9.05
CA ASN A 241 -39.99 6.40 -9.93
C ASN A 241 -40.83 5.34 -9.20
N GLY A 242 -40.53 5.03 -7.94
CA GLY A 242 -41.21 4.02 -7.14
C GLY A 242 -41.05 2.58 -7.63
N GLN A 243 -40.14 2.35 -8.60
CA GLN A 243 -39.90 1.01 -9.14
C GLN A 243 -39.06 0.16 -8.18
N THR A 244 -38.83 -1.10 -8.57
CA THR A 244 -38.23 -2.13 -7.74
C THR A 244 -36.93 -1.66 -7.07
N VAL A 245 -36.80 -1.99 -5.80
CA VAL A 245 -35.54 -1.90 -5.08
C VAL A 245 -34.74 -3.18 -5.35
N TRP A 246 -33.79 -3.07 -6.26
CA TRP A 246 -32.89 -4.18 -6.58
C TRP A 246 -31.71 -4.22 -5.63
N SER A 247 -31.25 -5.42 -5.24
CA SER A 247 -30.13 -5.55 -4.31
C SER A 247 -28.85 -4.91 -4.87
N TYR A 248 -28.58 -5.00 -6.18
CA TYR A 248 -27.39 -4.40 -6.78
C TYR A 248 -27.36 -2.86 -6.68
N ASN A 249 -28.50 -2.18 -6.78
CA ASN A 249 -28.59 -0.73 -6.59
C ASN A 249 -28.22 -0.33 -5.15
N GLN A 250 -28.69 -1.10 -4.17
CA GLN A 250 -28.35 -0.89 -2.77
C GLN A 250 -26.86 -1.16 -2.53
N GLY A 251 -26.33 -2.27 -3.05
CA GLY A 251 -24.92 -2.63 -2.98
C GLY A 251 -24.02 -1.57 -3.61
N MET A 252 -24.38 -1.09 -4.80
CA MET A 252 -23.65 -0.02 -5.48
C MET A 252 -23.60 1.27 -4.67
N ALA A 253 -24.70 1.68 -4.07
CA ALA A 253 -24.73 2.88 -3.23
C ALA A 253 -23.81 2.72 -2.01
N ILE A 254 -23.79 1.55 -1.38
CA ILE A 254 -22.86 1.21 -0.28
C ILE A 254 -21.43 1.29 -0.78
N GLY A 255 -21.09 0.57 -1.88
CA GLY A 255 -19.75 0.52 -2.43
C GLY A 255 -19.23 1.88 -2.91
N ALA A 256 -20.09 2.68 -3.52
CA ALA A 256 -19.77 4.04 -3.96
C ALA A 256 -19.40 4.95 -2.78
N GLY A 257 -20.21 4.94 -1.73
CA GLY A 257 -19.95 5.71 -0.53
C GLY A 257 -18.68 5.26 0.21
N LEU A 258 -18.40 3.95 0.28
CA LEU A 258 -17.19 3.41 0.91
C LEU A 258 -15.93 3.90 0.19
N GLU A 259 -15.90 3.82 -1.14
CA GLU A 259 -14.71 4.23 -1.89
C GLU A 259 -14.49 5.76 -1.79
N LEU A 260 -15.56 6.55 -1.83
CA LEU A 260 -15.47 7.98 -1.62
C LEU A 260 -15.06 8.32 -0.18
N TRP A 261 -15.52 7.56 0.81
CA TRP A 261 -15.06 7.72 2.19
C TRP A 261 -13.55 7.40 2.31
N ARG A 262 -13.03 6.40 1.61
CA ARG A 262 -11.60 6.13 1.58
C ARG A 262 -10.79 7.33 1.07
N ALA A 263 -11.34 8.04 0.08
CA ALA A 263 -10.72 9.23 -0.48
C ALA A 263 -10.77 10.45 0.47
N THR A 264 -11.90 10.65 1.15
CA THR A 264 -12.19 11.90 1.88
C THR A 264 -12.03 11.79 3.39
N ARG A 265 -12.23 10.57 3.93
CA ARG A 265 -12.36 10.31 5.38
C ARG A 265 -13.47 11.13 6.06
N ASP A 266 -14.46 11.59 5.30
CA ASP A 266 -15.62 12.29 5.87
C ASP A 266 -16.52 11.29 6.61
N PRO A 267 -16.67 11.41 7.95
CA PRO A 267 -17.47 10.48 8.74
C PRO A 267 -18.96 10.50 8.37
N LYS A 268 -19.45 11.57 7.73
CA LYS A 268 -20.85 11.66 7.28
C LYS A 268 -21.12 10.69 6.13
N ILE A 269 -20.14 10.50 5.25
CA ILE A 269 -20.27 9.53 4.15
C ILE A 269 -20.36 8.12 4.73
N LEU A 270 -19.47 7.75 5.66
CA LEU A 270 -19.52 6.42 6.29
C LEU A 270 -20.83 6.21 7.05
N ALA A 271 -21.33 7.23 7.77
CA ALA A 271 -22.62 7.15 8.43
C ALA A 271 -23.78 6.92 7.44
N SER A 272 -23.79 7.60 6.29
CA SER A 272 -24.78 7.36 5.22
C SER A 272 -24.69 5.94 4.67
N VAL A 273 -23.47 5.42 4.46
CA VAL A 273 -23.24 4.04 4.02
C VAL A 273 -23.82 3.03 5.02
N GLN A 274 -23.55 3.23 6.31
CA GLN A 274 -24.08 2.36 7.37
C GLN A 274 -25.62 2.43 7.46
N GLN A 275 -26.23 3.60 7.24
CA GLN A 275 -27.70 3.73 7.16
C GLN A 275 -28.28 2.93 5.98
N LEU A 276 -27.64 2.99 4.80
CA LEU A 276 -28.04 2.20 3.64
C LEU A 276 -27.91 0.69 3.91
N ALA A 277 -26.83 0.29 4.57
CA ALA A 277 -26.60 -1.11 4.92
C ALA A 277 -27.60 -1.63 5.96
N ASP A 278 -27.84 -0.86 7.02
CA ASP A 278 -28.82 -1.20 8.07
C ASP A 278 -30.25 -1.26 7.49
N ALA A 279 -30.58 -0.39 6.53
CA ALA A 279 -31.85 -0.45 5.81
C ALA A 279 -31.99 -1.73 4.97
N ALA A 280 -30.91 -2.17 4.30
CA ALA A 280 -30.94 -3.37 3.47
C ALA A 280 -31.27 -4.65 4.25
N ILE A 281 -30.75 -4.77 5.48
CA ILE A 281 -30.96 -5.95 6.33
C ILE A 281 -32.07 -5.74 7.38
N GLY A 282 -32.70 -4.57 7.37
CA GLY A 282 -33.80 -4.20 8.28
C GLY A 282 -35.14 -4.86 7.94
N PRO A 283 -36.20 -4.62 8.73
CA PRO A 283 -37.49 -5.30 8.58
C PRO A 283 -38.19 -5.07 7.22
N ASN A 284 -37.92 -3.94 6.57
CA ASN A 284 -38.47 -3.60 5.24
C ASN A 284 -37.39 -3.71 4.15
N GLY A 285 -36.30 -4.41 4.44
CA GLY A 285 -35.13 -4.52 3.57
C GLY A 285 -35.23 -5.61 2.51
N LEU A 286 -34.08 -6.12 2.11
CA LEU A 286 -33.90 -7.05 1.01
C LEU A 286 -33.71 -8.49 1.49
N VAL A 287 -34.13 -8.80 2.74
CA VAL A 287 -33.83 -10.05 3.41
C VAL A 287 -35.14 -10.78 3.75
N SER A 288 -35.21 -12.05 3.39
CA SER A 288 -36.29 -12.97 3.77
C SER A 288 -35.72 -14.09 4.63
N ASN A 289 -36.21 -14.24 5.87
CA ASN A 289 -35.72 -15.25 6.82
C ASN A 289 -34.17 -15.23 7.02
N GLY A 290 -33.56 -14.06 7.01
CA GLY A 290 -32.12 -13.88 7.15
C GLY A 290 -31.32 -14.02 5.85
N ILE A 291 -31.93 -14.36 4.73
CA ILE A 291 -31.27 -14.59 3.43
C ILE A 291 -31.61 -13.48 2.47
N LEU A 292 -30.59 -12.93 1.80
CA LEU A 292 -30.73 -11.93 0.74
C LEU A 292 -31.57 -12.46 -0.40
N THR A 293 -32.65 -11.77 -0.73
CA THR A 293 -33.65 -12.24 -1.67
C THR A 293 -34.05 -11.12 -2.63
N GLU A 294 -33.92 -11.37 -3.95
CA GLU A 294 -34.46 -10.46 -4.97
C GLU A 294 -35.97 -10.63 -5.13
N SER A 295 -36.65 -9.60 -5.64
CA SER A 295 -38.08 -9.71 -5.94
C SER A 295 -38.35 -10.82 -6.98
N CYS A 296 -37.48 -11.01 -7.95
CA CYS A 296 -37.56 -12.08 -8.95
C CYS A 296 -37.15 -13.46 -8.42
N ASP A 297 -36.54 -13.53 -7.25
CA ASP A 297 -36.08 -14.75 -6.57
C ASP A 297 -37.14 -15.26 -5.56
N ALA A 298 -38.26 -14.59 -5.47
CA ALA A 298 -39.41 -15.07 -4.72
C ALA A 298 -39.91 -16.43 -5.27
N THR A 299 -40.54 -17.24 -4.41
CA THR A 299 -40.91 -18.64 -4.72
C THR A 299 -41.88 -18.78 -5.89
N ASP A 300 -42.53 -17.72 -6.30
CA ASP A 300 -43.51 -17.66 -7.42
C ASP A 300 -42.96 -16.97 -8.68
N GLN A 301 -41.66 -16.66 -8.72
CA GLN A 301 -41.03 -15.96 -9.84
C GLN A 301 -39.70 -16.62 -10.25
N THR A 302 -39.17 -16.18 -11.37
CA THR A 302 -37.84 -16.59 -11.90
C THR A 302 -37.12 -15.34 -12.40
N CYS A 303 -35.86 -15.15 -11.94
CA CYS A 303 -35.03 -14.04 -12.40
C CYS A 303 -34.66 -14.18 -13.86
N ASP A 304 -34.72 -13.08 -14.59
CA ASP A 304 -34.12 -12.94 -15.90
C ASP A 304 -32.59 -13.00 -15.86
N ASP A 305 -31.93 -12.92 -16.99
CA ASP A 305 -30.47 -13.00 -17.07
C ASP A 305 -29.75 -11.87 -16.32
N ASN A 306 -30.37 -10.72 -16.13
CA ASN A 306 -29.81 -9.62 -15.36
C ASN A 306 -29.95 -9.88 -13.85
N GLY A 307 -31.17 -10.20 -13.41
CA GLY A 307 -31.49 -10.42 -12.00
C GLY A 307 -30.67 -11.54 -11.34
N LYS A 308 -30.18 -12.50 -12.11
CA LYS A 308 -29.33 -13.60 -11.63
C LYS A 308 -28.03 -13.15 -10.98
N GLN A 309 -27.50 -11.96 -11.31
CA GLN A 309 -26.24 -11.45 -10.74
C GLN A 309 -26.41 -10.39 -9.65
N PHE A 310 -27.59 -9.84 -9.44
CA PHE A 310 -27.78 -8.68 -8.58
C PHE A 310 -27.33 -8.91 -7.14
N LYS A 311 -27.65 -10.06 -6.55
CA LYS A 311 -27.24 -10.39 -5.19
C LYS A 311 -25.72 -10.47 -5.01
N GLY A 312 -25.01 -10.99 -6.02
CA GLY A 312 -23.56 -11.07 -6.00
C GLY A 312 -22.89 -9.70 -6.00
N ILE A 313 -23.43 -8.76 -6.76
CA ILE A 313 -22.97 -7.37 -6.77
C ILE A 313 -23.18 -6.73 -5.38
N PHE A 314 -24.33 -6.96 -4.77
CA PHE A 314 -24.58 -6.52 -3.39
C PHE A 314 -23.54 -7.10 -2.42
N MET A 315 -23.30 -8.42 -2.47
CA MET A 315 -22.37 -9.10 -1.57
C MET A 315 -20.92 -8.66 -1.76
N ARG A 316 -20.49 -8.31 -2.97
CA ARG A 316 -19.16 -7.69 -3.20
C ARG A 316 -18.98 -6.44 -2.35
N TYR A 317 -19.92 -5.51 -2.41
CA TYR A 317 -19.83 -4.26 -1.65
C TYR A 317 -20.19 -4.42 -0.17
N TRP A 318 -20.92 -5.47 0.16
CA TRP A 318 -21.11 -5.85 1.56
C TRP A 318 -19.82 -6.38 2.20
N THR A 319 -19.06 -7.20 1.46
CA THR A 319 -17.71 -7.62 1.89
C THR A 319 -16.80 -6.42 2.14
N ASP A 320 -16.84 -5.45 1.22
CA ASP A 320 -16.12 -4.19 1.35
C ASP A 320 -16.53 -3.39 2.61
N LEU A 321 -17.81 -3.41 2.97
CA LEU A 321 -18.34 -2.82 4.21
C LEU A 321 -17.85 -3.56 5.46
N VAL A 322 -17.86 -4.89 5.43
CA VAL A 322 -17.35 -5.73 6.54
C VAL A 322 -15.89 -5.44 6.79
N ASP A 323 -15.08 -5.47 5.75
CA ASP A 323 -13.63 -5.21 5.81
C ASP A 323 -13.31 -3.76 6.26
N THR A 324 -14.19 -2.81 5.94
CA THR A 324 -13.99 -1.40 6.30
C THR A 324 -14.41 -1.11 7.75
N THR A 325 -15.52 -1.69 8.19
CA THR A 325 -16.12 -1.32 9.49
C THR A 325 -15.80 -2.29 10.61
N HIS A 326 -15.43 -3.53 10.27
CA HIS A 326 -15.26 -4.63 11.21
C HIS A 326 -16.46 -4.83 12.15
N ALA A 327 -17.66 -4.40 11.72
CA ALA A 327 -18.86 -4.47 12.54
C ALA A 327 -19.42 -5.90 12.58
N PRO A 328 -19.56 -6.51 13.77
CA PRO A 328 -19.95 -7.93 13.90
C PRO A 328 -21.29 -8.25 13.22
N ARG A 329 -22.25 -7.31 13.21
CA ARG A 329 -23.55 -7.54 12.57
C ARG A 329 -23.47 -7.72 11.06
N TYR A 330 -22.53 -7.00 10.40
CA TYR A 330 -22.33 -7.14 8.97
C TYR A 330 -21.56 -8.41 8.62
N ALA A 331 -20.60 -8.78 9.47
CA ALA A 331 -19.86 -10.04 9.32
C ALA A 331 -20.78 -11.26 9.50
N ALA A 332 -21.64 -11.25 10.54
CA ALA A 332 -22.60 -12.33 10.78
C ALA A 332 -23.60 -12.50 9.60
N PHE A 333 -24.06 -11.40 9.00
CA PHE A 333 -24.92 -11.48 7.82
C PHE A 333 -24.19 -12.10 6.63
N LEU A 334 -22.93 -11.70 6.38
CA LEU A 334 -22.11 -12.27 5.31
C LEU A 334 -21.91 -13.78 5.48
N GLU A 335 -21.49 -14.21 6.67
CA GLU A 335 -21.30 -15.61 7.01
C GLU A 335 -22.59 -16.43 6.79
N GLN A 336 -23.74 -15.90 7.23
CA GLN A 336 -25.02 -16.56 7.04
C GLN A 336 -25.36 -16.76 5.54
N GLN A 337 -25.06 -15.77 4.67
CA GLN A 337 -25.28 -15.93 3.22
C GLN A 337 -24.38 -17.04 2.66
N ALA A 338 -23.09 -17.01 2.99
CA ALA A 338 -22.12 -18.00 2.49
C ALA A 338 -22.46 -19.42 2.94
N GLU A 339 -22.88 -19.59 4.19
CA GLU A 339 -23.31 -20.89 4.71
C GLU A 339 -24.59 -21.42 4.03
N SER A 340 -25.60 -20.57 3.86
CA SER A 340 -26.85 -20.97 3.20
C SER A 340 -26.62 -21.33 1.74
N ILE A 341 -25.83 -20.53 1.00
CA ILE A 341 -25.43 -20.84 -0.38
C ILE A 341 -24.78 -22.22 -0.47
N TRP A 342 -23.82 -22.49 0.40
CA TRP A 342 -23.07 -23.75 0.31
C TRP A 342 -23.86 -24.97 0.72
N ASN A 343 -24.72 -24.86 1.73
CA ASN A 343 -25.45 -25.97 2.31
C ASN A 343 -26.80 -26.21 1.64
N ASP A 344 -27.50 -25.14 1.21
CA ASP A 344 -28.90 -25.21 0.82
C ASP A 344 -29.12 -24.99 -0.69
N ASP A 345 -28.25 -24.16 -1.36
CA ASP A 345 -28.42 -23.78 -2.78
C ASP A 345 -27.58 -24.64 -3.73
N ARG A 346 -26.49 -25.22 -3.26
CA ARG A 346 -25.52 -25.97 -4.08
C ARG A 346 -26.07 -27.31 -4.56
N ASP A 347 -25.93 -27.62 -5.87
CA ASP A 347 -26.27 -28.92 -6.41
C ASP A 347 -25.10 -29.94 -6.37
N ALA A 348 -25.34 -31.17 -6.79
CA ALA A 348 -24.37 -32.26 -6.78
C ALA A 348 -23.17 -32.06 -7.74
N ALA A 349 -23.23 -31.08 -8.64
CA ALA A 349 -22.15 -30.69 -9.54
C ALA A 349 -21.43 -29.41 -9.08
N ASP A 350 -21.61 -29.01 -7.82
CA ASP A 350 -21.09 -27.79 -7.20
C ASP A 350 -21.54 -26.49 -7.89
N ARG A 351 -22.65 -26.55 -8.65
CA ARG A 351 -23.26 -25.35 -9.21
C ARG A 351 -24.09 -24.65 -8.16
N LEU A 352 -24.04 -23.32 -8.18
CA LEU A 352 -24.74 -22.42 -7.26
C LEU A 352 -25.85 -21.69 -8.03
N GLY A 353 -27.03 -21.68 -7.45
CA GLY A 353 -28.24 -21.15 -8.09
C GLY A 353 -28.63 -19.75 -7.64
N THR A 354 -29.87 -19.37 -7.96
CA THR A 354 -30.47 -18.12 -7.50
C THR A 354 -31.09 -18.24 -6.11
N ARG A 355 -31.46 -19.44 -5.69
CA ARG A 355 -32.23 -19.65 -4.45
C ARG A 355 -31.36 -19.98 -3.25
N TRP A 356 -30.67 -18.98 -2.76
CA TRP A 356 -29.69 -19.12 -1.67
C TRP A 356 -30.26 -19.78 -0.39
N SER A 357 -31.56 -19.64 -0.15
CA SER A 357 -32.24 -20.32 0.98
C SER A 357 -32.57 -21.80 0.71
N GLY A 358 -32.30 -22.30 -0.49
CA GLY A 358 -32.74 -23.63 -0.93
C GLY A 358 -34.25 -23.80 -1.14
N VAL A 359 -35.05 -22.78 -0.81
CA VAL A 359 -36.52 -22.87 -0.91
C VAL A 359 -36.95 -22.68 -2.36
N THR A 360 -37.56 -23.71 -2.92
CA THR A 360 -38.07 -23.73 -4.31
C THR A 360 -39.51 -24.22 -4.34
N ASN A 361 -40.19 -24.05 -5.49
CA ASN A 361 -41.41 -24.76 -5.79
C ASN A 361 -41.33 -25.40 -7.19
N ASN A 362 -42.28 -26.29 -7.54
CA ASN A 362 -42.22 -27.06 -8.77
C ASN A 362 -42.37 -26.19 -10.05
N ASP A 363 -43.09 -25.06 -9.94
CA ASP A 363 -43.35 -24.18 -11.09
C ASP A 363 -42.20 -23.18 -11.30
N HIS A 364 -41.44 -22.91 -10.26
CA HIS A 364 -40.29 -22.00 -10.28
C HIS A 364 -39.06 -22.66 -9.61
N PRO A 365 -38.43 -23.61 -10.30
CA PRO A 365 -37.26 -24.32 -9.77
C PRO A 365 -36.06 -23.39 -9.63
N ASN A 366 -35.06 -23.83 -8.88
CA ASN A 366 -33.78 -23.15 -8.82
C ASN A 366 -33.12 -23.09 -10.20
N VAL A 367 -32.47 -21.98 -10.52
CA VAL A 367 -31.78 -21.75 -11.79
C VAL A 367 -30.29 -21.77 -11.57
N PHE A 368 -29.59 -22.57 -12.38
CA PHE A 368 -28.14 -22.74 -12.32
C PHE A 368 -27.53 -22.37 -13.67
N ASP A 369 -26.86 -21.25 -13.73
CA ASP A 369 -26.01 -20.86 -14.86
C ASP A 369 -24.75 -20.11 -14.35
N TRP A 370 -23.88 -19.69 -15.25
CA TRP A 370 -22.65 -19.00 -14.88
C TRP A 370 -22.90 -17.64 -14.18
N ARG A 371 -24.03 -16.98 -14.41
CA ARG A 371 -24.38 -15.73 -13.74
C ARG A 371 -24.75 -15.96 -12.28
N THR A 372 -25.55 -17.01 -12.03
CA THR A 372 -25.89 -17.41 -10.66
C THR A 372 -24.65 -17.88 -9.91
N GLN A 373 -23.77 -18.61 -10.60
CA GLN A 373 -22.49 -19.06 -10.07
C GLN A 373 -21.60 -17.88 -9.67
N ALA A 374 -21.45 -16.85 -10.53
CA ALA A 374 -20.69 -15.63 -10.22
C ALA A 374 -21.32 -14.87 -9.06
N SER A 375 -22.64 -14.77 -9.02
CA SER A 375 -23.39 -14.12 -7.95
C SER A 375 -23.12 -14.75 -6.58
N ALA A 376 -23.28 -16.06 -6.47
CA ALA A 376 -23.07 -16.77 -5.23
C ALA A 376 -21.59 -16.83 -4.82
N LEU A 377 -20.68 -16.96 -5.78
CA LEU A 377 -19.23 -16.90 -5.55
C LEU A 377 -18.81 -15.60 -4.85
N SER A 378 -19.44 -14.45 -5.17
CA SER A 378 -19.12 -13.18 -4.52
C SER A 378 -19.36 -13.23 -3.00
N ALA A 379 -20.40 -13.91 -2.54
CA ALA A 379 -20.65 -14.11 -1.11
C ALA A 379 -19.63 -15.08 -0.48
N LEU A 380 -19.30 -16.19 -1.18
CA LEU A 380 -18.31 -17.16 -0.69
C LEU A 380 -16.89 -16.54 -0.60
N ILE A 381 -16.54 -15.63 -1.51
CA ILE A 381 -15.28 -14.87 -1.44
C ILE A 381 -15.24 -14.00 -0.19
N GLY A 382 -16.37 -13.35 0.13
CA GLY A 382 -16.48 -12.52 1.32
C GLY A 382 -16.23 -13.28 2.63
N ASP A 383 -16.66 -14.55 2.69
CA ASP A 383 -16.45 -15.44 3.84
C ASP A 383 -15.00 -15.93 3.99
N VAL A 384 -14.18 -15.79 2.95
CA VAL A 384 -12.74 -16.12 3.05
C VAL A 384 -12.07 -15.12 4.00
N PRO A 385 -11.47 -15.58 5.11
CA PRO A 385 -10.72 -14.68 5.98
C PRO A 385 -9.64 -13.94 5.17
N ALA A 386 -9.50 -12.66 5.39
CA ALA A 386 -8.36 -11.94 4.83
C ALA A 386 -7.07 -12.63 5.30
N VAL A 387 -6.22 -13.03 4.36
CA VAL A 387 -5.02 -13.87 4.61
C VAL A 387 -4.00 -13.18 5.54
N THR A 388 -4.09 -11.86 5.65
CA THR A 388 -3.36 -10.98 6.59
C THR A 388 -4.27 -9.80 6.89
N PRO A 389 -4.01 -8.98 7.92
CA PRO A 389 -4.71 -7.71 7.99
C PRO A 389 -4.59 -7.07 6.61
N TRP A 390 -5.71 -6.91 5.93
CA TRP A 390 -5.75 -6.44 4.55
C TRP A 390 -5.20 -5.01 4.39
N GLU A 391 -4.98 -4.34 5.52
CA GLU A 391 -4.20 -3.12 5.63
C GLU A 391 -3.21 -3.25 6.79
N SER A 392 -1.95 -2.99 6.54
CA SER A 392 -0.94 -2.82 7.59
C SER A 392 -0.16 -1.54 7.35
N LEU A 393 0.28 -0.92 8.43
CA LEU A 393 1.09 0.28 8.43
C LEU A 393 2.29 0.04 9.33
N ALA A 394 3.49 0.39 8.86
CA ALA A 394 4.70 0.37 9.67
C ALA A 394 5.56 1.60 9.36
N ALA A 395 6.36 2.02 10.32
CA ALA A 395 7.28 3.12 10.14
C ALA A 395 8.56 2.89 10.93
N THR A 396 9.68 3.42 10.41
CA THR A 396 11.00 3.34 11.04
C THR A 396 11.72 4.68 10.90
N MET A 397 12.60 5.01 11.84
CA MET A 397 13.53 6.14 11.70
C MET A 397 14.96 5.62 11.54
N SER A 398 15.72 6.23 10.63
CA SER A 398 17.12 5.88 10.37
C SER A 398 17.96 7.16 10.21
N PRO A 399 19.08 7.28 10.97
CA PRO A 399 19.52 6.35 12.02
C PRO A 399 18.57 6.34 13.22
N ALA A 400 18.42 5.18 13.86
CA ALA A 400 17.56 5.02 15.03
C ALA A 400 18.17 5.63 16.29
N GLN A 401 19.50 5.69 16.35
CA GLN A 401 20.27 6.20 17.49
C GLN A 401 21.39 7.13 17.02
N PRO A 402 21.07 8.32 16.49
CA PRO A 402 22.10 9.29 16.13
C PRO A 402 22.75 9.90 17.36
N VAL A 403 24.05 10.15 17.28
CA VAL A 403 24.82 10.88 18.31
C VAL A 403 25.09 12.29 17.78
N ILE A 404 24.85 13.28 18.63
CA ILE A 404 25.05 14.69 18.31
C ILE A 404 25.93 15.33 19.38
N MET A 405 26.95 16.03 18.94
CA MET A 405 27.67 17.00 19.74
C MET A 405 27.23 18.40 19.31
N PRO A 406 26.47 19.15 20.12
CA PRO A 406 26.02 20.47 19.76
C PRO A 406 27.18 21.47 19.63
N PRO A 407 27.06 22.52 18.78
CA PRO A 407 28.06 23.60 18.73
C PRO A 407 28.03 24.46 19.99
N ALA A 408 29.07 25.26 20.24
CA ALA A 408 29.13 26.17 21.39
C ALA A 408 27.97 27.20 21.36
N SER A 409 27.47 27.56 20.22
CA SER A 409 26.35 28.48 20.08
C SER A 409 25.54 28.20 18.81
N GLY A 410 24.27 28.64 18.81
CA GLY A 410 23.38 28.47 17.68
C GLY A 410 22.70 27.08 17.65
N ASN A 411 22.50 26.53 16.48
CA ASN A 411 21.81 25.26 16.27
C ASN A 411 22.65 24.36 15.38
N THR A 412 22.52 23.06 15.57
CA THR A 412 22.97 22.05 14.60
C THR A 412 21.79 21.33 14.00
N SER A 413 22.00 20.64 12.87
CA SER A 413 20.95 19.88 12.23
C SER A 413 21.43 18.49 11.84
N ILE A 414 20.56 17.50 12.01
CA ILE A 414 20.80 16.12 11.55
C ILE A 414 19.73 15.71 10.56
N ALA A 415 20.15 14.89 9.60
CA ALA A 415 19.23 14.20 8.72
C ALA A 415 18.77 12.88 9.36
N VAL A 416 17.48 12.66 9.36
CA VAL A 416 16.84 11.42 9.78
C VAL A 416 15.83 11.03 8.71
N ASP A 417 15.91 9.84 8.21
CA ASP A 417 14.96 9.32 7.25
C ASP A 417 13.80 8.60 7.96
N LEU A 418 12.58 9.04 7.71
CA LEU A 418 11.37 8.34 8.12
C LEU A 418 10.92 7.41 7.00
N GLY A 419 11.18 6.13 7.15
CA GLY A 419 10.65 5.08 6.30
C GLY A 419 9.20 4.78 6.70
N VAL A 420 8.28 4.78 5.73
CA VAL A 420 6.88 4.40 5.92
C VAL A 420 6.54 3.30 4.94
N SER A 421 5.93 2.23 5.41
CA SER A 421 5.52 1.11 4.57
C SER A 421 4.10 0.66 4.89
N ALA A 422 3.41 0.14 3.89
CA ALA A 422 2.06 -0.39 4.03
C ALA A 422 1.85 -1.60 3.14
N THR A 423 0.99 -2.51 3.60
CA THR A 423 0.40 -3.58 2.79
C THR A 423 -1.10 -3.35 2.71
N GLY A 424 -1.78 -3.92 1.72
CA GLY A 424 -3.23 -3.84 1.57
C GLY A 424 -3.65 -3.82 0.12
N PHE A 425 -4.94 -3.62 -0.12
CA PHE A 425 -5.52 -3.59 -1.46
C PHE A 425 -5.84 -2.18 -1.94
N PHE A 426 -5.90 -1.21 -1.01
CA PHE A 426 -6.32 0.15 -1.30
C PHE A 426 -5.21 1.15 -1.00
N PRO A 427 -5.18 2.25 -1.77
CA PRO A 427 -4.28 3.35 -1.47
C PRO A 427 -4.52 3.92 -0.07
N LEU A 428 -3.43 4.12 0.67
CA LEU A 428 -3.46 4.73 1.99
C LEU A 428 -2.95 6.17 1.91
N GLN A 429 -3.80 7.13 2.30
CA GLN A 429 -3.35 8.48 2.60
C GLN A 429 -2.77 8.50 4.01
N THR A 430 -1.47 8.60 4.10
CA THR A 430 -0.72 8.51 5.35
C THR A 430 -0.28 9.88 5.79
N ARG A 431 -0.60 10.26 7.02
CA ARG A 431 -0.12 11.48 7.65
C ARG A 431 1.00 11.15 8.62
N ALA A 432 2.15 11.80 8.47
CA ALA A 432 3.24 11.77 9.43
C ALA A 432 3.30 13.09 10.19
N SER A 433 3.31 13.03 11.52
CA SER A 433 3.48 14.18 12.41
C SER A 433 4.68 13.95 13.32
N ILE A 434 5.65 14.85 13.27
CA ILE A 434 6.92 14.71 13.96
C ILE A 434 6.86 15.50 15.27
N ASN A 435 7.14 14.83 16.38
CA ASN A 435 7.26 15.45 17.69
C ASN A 435 8.72 15.44 18.10
N THR A 436 9.20 16.58 18.55
CA THR A 436 10.57 16.81 18.97
C THR A 436 10.60 17.28 20.42
N PRO A 437 11.72 17.13 21.15
CA PRO A 437 11.92 17.73 22.45
C PRO A 437 11.72 19.26 22.43
N THR A 438 11.46 19.83 23.59
CA THR A 438 11.26 21.28 23.72
C THR A 438 12.48 22.08 23.19
N GLY A 439 12.21 23.05 22.33
CA GLY A 439 13.23 23.89 21.71
C GLY A 439 13.84 23.32 20.43
N TRP A 440 13.54 22.06 20.09
CA TRP A 440 13.95 21.45 18.82
C TRP A 440 12.89 21.65 17.74
N THR A 441 13.29 21.52 16.48
CA THR A 441 12.34 21.55 15.36
C THR A 441 12.61 20.43 14.37
N ALA A 442 11.56 20.03 13.65
CA ALA A 442 11.64 19.08 12.54
C ALA A 442 11.12 19.73 11.26
N THR A 443 11.78 19.48 10.15
CA THR A 443 11.34 19.92 8.83
C THR A 443 11.34 18.71 7.87
N PRO A 444 10.17 18.34 7.33
CA PRO A 444 8.83 18.83 7.69
C PRO A 444 8.37 18.36 9.08
N SER A 445 7.60 19.18 9.80
CA SER A 445 6.97 18.78 11.08
C SER A 445 5.70 17.96 10.88
N THR A 446 5.08 18.09 9.70
CA THR A 446 3.93 17.31 9.26
C THR A 446 4.00 17.14 7.75
N THR A 447 3.70 15.95 7.27
CA THR A 447 3.64 15.69 5.83
C THR A 447 2.59 14.62 5.52
N TRP A 448 2.17 14.58 4.25
CA TRP A 448 1.26 13.57 3.73
C TRP A 448 1.96 12.72 2.68
N VAL A 449 1.77 11.44 2.75
CA VAL A 449 2.30 10.48 1.77
C VAL A 449 1.18 9.55 1.35
N ARG A 450 1.04 9.34 0.05
CA ARG A 450 0.15 8.34 -0.49
C ARG A 450 0.95 7.08 -0.80
N LEU A 451 0.63 6.00 -0.11
CA LEU A 451 1.12 4.66 -0.41
C LEU A 451 0.06 3.94 -1.25
N GLN A 452 0.49 3.21 -2.25
CA GLN A 452 -0.41 2.46 -3.13
C GLN A 452 0.00 0.98 -3.15
N PRO A 453 -0.34 0.23 -2.10
CA PRO A 453 -0.06 -1.19 -2.07
C PRO A 453 -0.93 -1.95 -3.10
N HIS A 454 -0.38 -3.06 -3.59
CA HIS A 454 -1.03 -3.96 -4.55
C HIS A 454 -1.12 -5.36 -3.94
N GLY A 455 -1.94 -5.50 -2.91
CA GLY A 455 -2.10 -6.74 -2.17
C GLY A 455 -1.14 -6.91 -0.99
N ASN A 456 -1.36 -7.96 -0.21
CA ASN A 456 -0.68 -8.19 1.07
C ASN A 456 0.76 -8.71 0.95
N ALA A 457 1.16 -9.22 -0.21
CA ALA A 457 2.42 -9.94 -0.36
C ALA A 457 3.65 -9.05 -0.50
N ASN A 458 3.47 -7.81 -0.93
CA ASN A 458 4.57 -6.88 -1.19
C ASN A 458 4.26 -5.52 -0.56
N PRO A 459 4.88 -5.20 0.58
CA PRO A 459 4.73 -3.88 1.16
C PRO A 459 5.28 -2.81 0.20
N VAL A 460 4.51 -1.75 0.02
CA VAL A 460 4.97 -0.53 -0.65
C VAL A 460 5.56 0.38 0.41
N SER A 461 6.73 0.91 0.14
CA SER A 461 7.43 1.80 1.07
C SER A 461 7.84 3.10 0.40
N THR A 462 7.97 4.12 1.22
CA THR A 462 8.56 5.41 0.84
C THR A 462 9.42 5.93 1.98
N THR A 463 10.36 6.81 1.65
CA THR A 463 11.22 7.47 2.61
C THR A 463 10.92 8.97 2.60
N ILE A 464 10.74 9.53 3.77
CA ILE A 464 10.54 10.97 3.99
C ILE A 464 11.79 11.51 4.67
N PRO A 465 12.60 12.31 3.99
CA PRO A 465 13.76 12.93 4.61
C PRO A 465 13.32 14.00 5.62
N LEU A 466 13.82 13.90 6.83
CA LEU A 466 13.59 14.86 7.90
C LEU A 466 14.90 15.57 8.24
N THR A 467 14.83 16.86 8.49
CA THR A 467 15.90 17.62 9.11
C THR A 467 15.48 17.95 10.54
N ILE A 468 16.19 17.41 11.53
CA ILE A 468 15.97 17.72 12.93
C ILE A 468 16.98 18.77 13.33
N THR A 469 16.51 19.92 13.83
CA THR A 469 17.35 21.02 14.31
C THR A 469 17.43 20.98 15.84
N VAL A 470 18.63 20.94 16.36
CA VAL A 470 18.99 20.78 17.77
C VAL A 470 19.69 22.04 18.24
N PRO A 471 19.22 22.72 19.31
CA PRO A 471 19.87 23.90 19.84
C PRO A 471 21.18 23.54 20.60
N SER A 472 22.13 24.45 20.69
CA SER A 472 23.35 24.31 21.46
C SER A 472 23.10 24.09 22.95
N THR A 473 21.93 24.47 23.46
CA THR A 473 21.51 24.32 24.85
C THR A 473 20.79 23.01 25.13
N ALA A 474 20.76 22.08 24.17
CA ALA A 474 20.16 20.77 24.38
C ALA A 474 20.84 20.05 25.53
N ALA A 475 20.07 19.47 26.46
CA ALA A 475 20.63 18.76 27.60
C ALA A 475 21.28 17.45 27.16
N ASP A 476 22.39 17.10 27.82
CA ASP A 476 23.06 15.81 27.64
C ASP A 476 22.13 14.63 27.94
N GLY A 477 22.39 13.55 27.27
CA GLY A 477 21.64 12.30 27.39
C GLY A 477 20.69 12.02 26.25
N HIS A 478 19.87 11.01 26.43
CA HIS A 478 18.95 10.50 25.42
C HIS A 478 17.73 11.39 25.25
N GLN A 479 17.44 11.78 24.03
CA GLN A 479 16.33 12.66 23.63
C GLN A 479 15.50 12.00 22.53
N MET A 480 14.20 11.76 22.82
CA MET A 480 13.33 11.06 21.88
C MET A 480 12.72 11.99 20.85
N VAL A 481 12.97 11.69 19.58
CA VAL A 481 12.22 12.23 18.44
C VAL A 481 11.24 11.15 17.99
N THR A 482 9.97 11.49 17.88
CA THR A 482 8.93 10.52 17.48
C THR A 482 8.19 10.99 16.25
N ALA A 483 7.84 10.06 15.37
CA ALA A 483 6.91 10.29 14.27
C ALA A 483 5.63 9.47 14.50
N ASN A 484 4.50 10.15 14.65
CA ASN A 484 3.20 9.50 14.63
C ASN A 484 2.75 9.42 13.17
N VAL A 485 2.69 8.21 12.65
CA VAL A 485 2.27 7.90 11.27
C VAL A 485 0.89 7.29 11.34
N ALA A 486 -0.10 7.91 10.70
CA ALA A 486 -1.49 7.49 10.76
C ALA A 486 -2.13 7.40 9.38
N ALA A 487 -2.92 6.35 9.14
CA ALA A 487 -3.70 6.12 7.94
C ALA A 487 -4.89 5.20 8.24
N ALA A 488 -6.05 5.45 7.67
CA ALA A 488 -7.20 4.53 7.69
C ALA A 488 -7.60 4.00 9.09
N GLY A 489 -7.47 4.85 10.14
CA GLY A 489 -7.74 4.42 11.51
C GLY A 489 -6.59 3.68 12.20
N MET A 490 -5.53 3.30 11.47
CA MET A 490 -4.30 2.76 12.02
C MET A 490 -3.36 3.89 12.44
N SER A 491 -2.54 3.63 13.45
CA SER A 491 -1.43 4.54 13.82
C SER A 491 -0.21 3.74 14.22
N PHE A 492 0.96 4.27 13.91
CA PHE A 492 2.25 3.70 14.25
C PHE A 492 3.19 4.81 14.73
N ILE A 493 3.98 4.54 15.76
CA ILE A 493 4.96 5.48 16.28
C ILE A 493 6.35 4.95 15.94
N ALA A 494 7.06 5.66 15.04
CA ALA A 494 8.48 5.47 14.83
C ALA A 494 9.28 6.39 15.75
N GLN A 495 10.48 5.96 16.15
CA GLN A 495 11.30 6.67 17.13
C GLN A 495 12.75 6.74 16.67
N ALA A 496 13.40 7.86 16.97
CA ALA A 496 14.85 7.99 16.98
C ALA A 496 15.28 8.46 18.37
N ASP A 497 16.17 7.70 18.97
CA ASP A 497 16.75 8.00 20.28
C ASP A 497 18.07 8.75 20.09
N VAL A 498 17.98 10.07 20.13
CA VAL A 498 19.12 10.97 19.87
C VAL A 498 19.93 11.14 21.12
N LEU A 499 21.18 10.70 21.12
CA LEU A 499 22.10 10.98 22.20
C LEU A 499 22.73 12.37 22.02
N ILE A 500 22.53 13.25 22.97
CA ILE A 500 23.24 14.54 23.09
C ILE A 500 24.42 14.39 24.03
N ALA A 501 25.59 14.79 23.57
CA ALA A 501 26.80 14.77 24.36
C ALA A 501 27.66 16.04 24.08
N HIS A 502 27.92 16.85 25.07
CA HIS A 502 28.83 17.99 24.95
C HIS A 502 30.28 17.59 25.23
N THR A 503 30.50 16.41 25.80
CA THR A 503 31.81 15.84 26.11
C THR A 503 31.87 14.38 25.68
N ILE A 504 33.08 13.91 25.38
CA ILE A 504 33.35 12.49 25.15
C ILE A 504 34.20 12.03 26.33
N ASP A 505 33.65 11.17 27.17
CA ASP A 505 34.30 10.62 28.36
C ASP A 505 33.61 9.28 28.71
N PHE A 506 34.28 8.15 28.44
CA PHE A 506 33.71 6.84 28.70
C PHE A 506 34.76 5.76 28.97
N ASP A 507 34.38 4.81 29.81
CA ASP A 507 35.09 3.55 29.97
C ASP A 507 34.68 2.56 28.89
N THR A 508 35.65 1.90 28.26
CA THR A 508 35.41 0.90 27.22
C THR A 508 34.87 -0.39 27.82
N GLY A 509 34.15 -1.18 27.00
CA GLY A 509 33.47 -2.38 27.46
C GLY A 509 32.20 -2.10 28.27
N THR A 510 31.73 -0.87 28.33
CA THR A 510 30.53 -0.44 29.03
C THR A 510 29.44 0.02 28.06
N VAL A 511 28.22 0.20 28.55
CA VAL A 511 27.11 0.75 27.75
C VAL A 511 27.41 2.18 27.24
N ASN A 512 28.27 2.93 27.94
CA ASN A 512 28.63 4.30 27.55
C ASN A 512 29.57 4.33 26.33
N GLU A 513 30.24 3.24 26.01
CA GLU A 513 31.06 3.09 24.80
C GLU A 513 30.18 2.92 23.54
N THR A 514 29.03 2.25 23.67
CA THR A 514 28.20 1.81 22.54
C THR A 514 27.88 2.92 21.53
N PRO A 515 27.52 4.14 21.92
CA PRO A 515 27.21 5.21 20.99
C PRO A 515 28.39 5.66 20.11
N TRP A 516 29.61 5.46 20.55
CA TRP A 516 30.83 5.87 19.87
C TRP A 516 31.48 4.75 19.06
N LEU A 517 31.15 3.49 19.38
CA LEU A 517 31.69 2.32 18.74
C LEU A 517 31.03 2.12 17.38
N PHE A 518 31.75 2.46 16.30
CA PHE A 518 31.26 2.39 14.95
C PHE A 518 31.38 0.99 14.34
N ASP A 519 32.53 0.34 14.60
CA ASP A 519 32.85 -0.99 14.08
C ASP A 519 33.61 -1.77 15.15
N PRO A 520 33.06 -2.88 15.68
CA PRO A 520 33.73 -3.71 16.67
C PRO A 520 34.65 -4.79 16.09
N ASP A 521 34.64 -5.08 14.81
CA ASP A 521 35.30 -6.12 13.98
C ASP A 521 36.21 -7.12 14.73
N GLY A 522 35.61 -8.12 15.34
CA GLY A 522 36.32 -9.17 16.07
C GLY A 522 36.92 -8.77 17.42
N SER A 523 36.86 -7.49 17.79
CA SER A 523 37.29 -7.03 19.10
C SER A 523 36.40 -7.58 20.23
N GLN A 524 36.97 -7.79 21.40
CA GLN A 524 36.27 -8.32 22.56
C GLN A 524 36.20 -7.32 23.68
N SER A 525 35.04 -7.22 24.31
CA SER A 525 34.90 -6.64 25.65
C SER A 525 34.99 -7.81 26.65
N ASN A 526 36.04 -7.84 27.47
CA ASN A 526 36.25 -8.98 28.37
C ASN A 526 35.59 -8.81 29.73
N GLY A 527 34.61 -7.92 29.86
CA GLY A 527 33.84 -7.70 31.08
C GLY A 527 34.60 -6.99 32.21
N VAL A 528 35.80 -6.46 31.98
CA VAL A 528 36.70 -5.80 32.96
C VAL A 528 37.03 -4.39 32.47
N GLN A 529 36.02 -3.65 32.00
CA GLN A 529 36.18 -2.24 31.60
C GLN A 529 37.38 -2.03 30.64
N ASN A 530 37.48 -2.87 29.60
CA ASN A 530 38.38 -2.66 28.49
C ASN A 530 37.88 -3.29 27.20
N ARG A 531 38.34 -2.76 26.09
CA ARG A 531 38.18 -3.34 24.76
C ARG A 531 39.53 -3.80 24.23
N PHE A 532 39.56 -5.00 23.71
CA PHE A 532 40.75 -5.72 23.29
C PHE A 532 40.70 -6.11 21.81
N ALA A 533 41.78 -5.89 21.10
CA ALA A 533 41.99 -6.38 19.74
C ALA A 533 43.30 -7.15 19.66
N ASP A 534 43.28 -8.32 19.05
CA ASP A 534 44.39 -9.23 18.86
C ASP A 534 44.38 -9.81 17.42
N GLY A 535 45.55 -10.06 16.88
CA GLY A 535 45.69 -10.57 15.54
C GLY A 535 45.15 -9.61 14.47
N THR A 536 44.19 -10.05 13.70
CA THR A 536 43.56 -9.23 12.64
C THR A 536 42.33 -8.42 13.12
N ALA A 537 41.93 -8.60 14.39
CA ALA A 537 40.80 -7.88 14.95
C ALA A 537 41.13 -6.39 15.14
N HIS A 538 40.12 -5.57 15.01
CA HIS A 538 40.20 -4.14 15.30
C HIS A 538 38.88 -3.60 15.83
N PHE A 539 38.86 -2.37 16.25
CA PHE A 539 37.63 -1.62 16.52
C PHE A 539 37.81 -0.15 16.16
N THR A 540 36.71 0.46 15.76
CA THR A 540 36.70 1.83 15.25
C THR A 540 35.69 2.64 16.05
N TYR A 541 36.15 3.75 16.63
CA TYR A 541 35.28 4.79 17.15
C TYR A 541 34.96 5.82 16.09
N ARG A 542 33.73 6.38 16.15
CA ARG A 542 33.32 7.52 15.36
C ARG A 542 32.95 8.68 16.28
N PHE A 543 33.68 9.78 16.18
CA PHE A 543 33.42 11.01 16.92
C PHE A 543 32.81 12.07 16.02
N PRO A 544 31.52 12.42 16.18
CA PRO A 544 30.83 13.42 15.35
C PRO A 544 31.07 14.84 15.93
N PHE A 545 32.29 15.34 15.84
CA PHE A 545 32.62 16.66 16.36
C PHE A 545 31.72 17.76 15.74
N PRO A 546 31.35 18.80 16.52
CA PRO A 546 30.55 19.92 16.03
C PRO A 546 31.13 20.56 14.77
N ALA A 547 30.28 21.15 13.94
CA ALA A 547 30.71 21.78 12.67
C ALA A 547 31.67 22.98 12.88
N ASP A 548 31.56 23.66 14.02
CA ASP A 548 32.40 24.80 14.44
C ASP A 548 33.69 24.39 15.16
N THR A 549 33.96 23.11 15.39
CA THR A 549 35.19 22.64 16.00
C THR A 549 36.40 23.08 15.19
N THR A 550 37.32 23.79 15.87
CA THR A 550 38.57 24.31 15.29
C THR A 550 39.77 23.44 15.66
N SER A 551 39.74 22.77 16.79
CA SER A 551 40.73 21.76 17.17
C SER A 551 40.11 20.63 17.99
N ALA A 552 40.70 19.43 17.86
CA ALA A 552 40.25 18.25 18.59
C ALA A 552 41.42 17.35 18.95
N GLN A 553 41.36 16.80 20.15
CA GLN A 553 42.32 15.80 20.65
C GLN A 553 41.55 14.64 21.27
N VAL A 554 41.98 13.41 21.03
CA VAL A 554 41.50 12.24 21.74
C VAL A 554 42.60 11.66 22.62
N THR A 555 42.25 11.30 23.84
CA THR A 555 43.15 10.61 24.74
C THR A 555 42.61 9.21 24.99
N LEU A 556 43.43 8.22 24.67
CA LEU A 556 43.17 6.80 24.88
C LEU A 556 44.05 6.30 26.02
N THR A 557 43.46 5.68 27.04
CA THR A 557 44.23 4.91 28.02
C THR A 557 44.41 3.51 27.51
N ILE A 558 45.63 3.17 27.10
CA ILE A 558 45.97 1.94 26.38
C ILE A 558 47.08 1.20 27.13
N ASP A 559 47.11 -0.12 26.98
CA ASP A 559 48.26 -0.95 27.34
C ASP A 559 48.65 -1.92 26.22
N ASN A 560 49.77 -2.59 26.39
CA ASN A 560 50.38 -3.52 25.42
C ASN A 560 50.77 -2.85 24.09
N GLU A 561 50.86 -3.63 23.03
CA GLU A 561 51.13 -3.16 21.68
C GLU A 561 49.80 -2.74 20.99
N PHE A 562 49.88 -1.70 20.20
CA PHE A 562 48.75 -1.19 19.48
C PHE A 562 49.13 -0.32 18.27
N LEU A 563 48.24 -0.29 17.30
CA LEU A 563 48.28 0.59 16.16
C LEU A 563 47.03 1.46 16.18
N VAL A 564 47.20 2.78 16.18
CA VAL A 564 46.06 3.72 16.06
C VAL A 564 46.14 4.44 14.72
N GLN A 565 45.04 4.37 13.99
CA GLN A 565 44.85 5.02 12.71
C GLN A 565 43.66 5.96 12.76
N VAL A 566 43.74 7.05 12.01
CA VAL A 566 42.66 8.05 11.90
C VAL A 566 42.24 8.20 10.46
N SER A 567 40.93 8.41 10.26
CA SER A 567 40.32 8.64 8.96
C SER A 567 39.20 9.68 9.06
N THR A 568 38.96 10.42 7.95
CA THR A 568 37.81 11.32 7.80
C THR A 568 36.64 10.67 7.07
N ASP A 569 36.88 9.53 6.38
CA ASP A 569 35.92 8.88 5.47
C ASP A 569 35.73 7.38 5.74
N ASN A 570 36.36 6.84 6.78
CA ASN A 570 36.40 5.41 7.12
C ASN A 570 36.96 4.51 5.98
N GLN A 571 37.70 5.07 5.03
CA GLN A 571 38.30 4.34 3.92
C GLN A 571 39.81 4.59 3.83
N ASN A 572 40.23 5.84 3.92
CA ASN A 572 41.61 6.25 3.83
C ASN A 572 42.19 6.47 5.24
N TRP A 573 43.11 5.62 5.66
CA TRP A 573 43.63 5.57 7.02
C TRP A 573 45.05 6.09 7.11
N THR A 574 45.30 6.93 8.11
CA THR A 574 46.64 7.43 8.45
C THR A 574 47.04 6.92 9.83
N THR A 575 48.19 6.24 9.94
CA THR A 575 48.74 5.84 11.22
C THR A 575 49.22 7.06 11.99
N VAL A 576 48.70 7.25 13.22
CA VAL A 576 49.00 8.38 14.09
C VAL A 576 49.75 7.98 15.35
N LEU A 577 49.65 6.72 15.74
CA LEU A 577 50.35 6.18 16.90
C LEU A 577 50.58 4.68 16.68
N GLN A 578 51.80 4.23 17.03
CA GLN A 578 52.16 2.82 17.05
C GLN A 578 53.10 2.55 18.23
N GLU A 579 52.75 1.60 19.07
CA GLU A 579 53.67 1.05 20.08
C GLU A 579 54.47 -0.07 19.41
N THR A 580 55.79 0.10 19.39
CA THR A 580 56.68 -0.79 18.62
C THR A 580 57.34 -1.88 19.46
N GLN A 581 57.15 -1.86 20.76
CA GLN A 581 57.70 -2.86 21.69
C GLN A 581 56.54 -3.70 22.23
N PRO A 582 56.46 -4.96 21.88
CA PRO A 582 55.46 -5.85 22.45
C PRO A 582 55.61 -5.92 23.97
N VAL A 583 54.53 -5.74 24.69
CA VAL A 583 54.45 -5.84 26.13
C VAL A 583 53.30 -6.73 26.54
N THR A 584 53.61 -7.80 27.26
CA THR A 584 52.64 -8.87 27.55
C THR A 584 52.02 -8.78 28.96
N ASP A 585 52.47 -7.88 29.80
CA ASP A 585 52.08 -7.78 31.21
C ASP A 585 51.27 -6.50 31.53
N GLY A 586 50.99 -5.66 30.55
CA GLY A 586 50.28 -4.39 30.73
C GLY A 586 51.10 -3.32 31.47
N SER A 587 52.42 -3.50 31.62
CA SER A 587 53.29 -2.57 32.36
C SER A 587 53.41 -1.19 31.72
N ASN A 588 53.07 -1.07 30.42
CA ASN A 588 53.07 0.18 29.67
C ASN A 588 51.71 0.90 29.64
N LYS A 589 50.75 0.49 30.47
CA LYS A 589 49.46 1.18 30.57
C LYS A 589 49.63 2.64 30.82
N ALA A 590 49.20 3.48 29.91
CA ALA A 590 49.29 4.93 30.01
C ALA A 590 48.30 5.63 29.07
N ALA A 591 48.02 6.89 29.39
CA ALA A 591 47.25 7.75 28.50
C ALA A 591 48.10 8.18 27.29
N ARG A 592 47.51 8.11 26.09
CA ARG A 592 48.09 8.55 24.82
C ARG A 592 47.18 9.55 24.17
N THR A 593 47.64 10.79 24.04
CA THR A 593 46.88 11.89 23.41
C THR A 593 47.27 12.00 21.95
N ILE A 594 46.27 12.02 21.10
CA ILE A 594 46.38 12.08 19.64
C ILE A 594 45.72 13.40 19.19
N ASP A 595 46.45 14.21 18.43
CA ASP A 595 45.90 15.39 17.79
C ASP A 595 45.05 15.00 16.57
N LEU A 596 43.77 15.27 16.65
CA LEU A 596 42.81 15.03 15.58
C LEU A 596 42.56 16.27 14.72
N THR A 597 43.10 17.42 15.06
CA THR A 597 42.92 18.70 14.35
C THR A 597 43.19 18.60 12.84
N PRO A 598 44.29 17.92 12.39
CA PRO A 598 44.54 17.76 10.95
C PRO A 598 43.51 16.91 10.20
N TYR A 599 42.67 16.17 10.93
CA TYR A 599 41.66 15.26 10.42
C TYR A 599 40.24 15.81 10.54
N LEU A 600 40.08 17.08 10.93
CA LEU A 600 38.80 17.77 10.94
C LEU A 600 38.44 18.15 9.49
N GLY A 601 37.71 17.27 8.80
CA GLY A 601 37.23 17.48 7.44
C GLY A 601 36.14 18.56 7.33
N ALA A 602 35.54 18.68 6.15
CA ALA A 602 34.37 19.51 5.95
C ALA A 602 33.17 18.96 6.75
N ALA A 603 32.37 19.87 7.33
CA ALA A 603 31.16 19.47 8.03
C ALA A 603 30.14 18.82 7.10
N SER A 604 29.54 17.73 7.53
CA SER A 604 28.45 17.02 6.87
C SER A 604 27.36 16.70 7.89
N ASN A 605 26.11 16.99 7.59
CA ASN A 605 24.98 16.80 8.51
C ASN A 605 25.22 17.40 9.90
N GLY A 606 25.78 18.61 9.95
CA GLY A 606 26.00 19.35 11.19
C GLY A 606 27.22 18.90 12.02
N ALA A 607 28.02 17.96 11.54
CA ALA A 607 29.18 17.41 12.25
C ALA A 607 30.41 17.26 11.33
N LYS A 608 31.59 17.22 11.95
CA LYS A 608 32.87 16.81 11.35
C LYS A 608 33.22 15.42 11.88
N PRO A 609 32.81 14.33 11.22
CA PRO A 609 33.07 12.98 11.71
C PRO A 609 34.57 12.67 11.59
N VAL A 610 35.15 12.11 12.67
CA VAL A 610 36.50 11.55 12.68
C VAL A 610 36.41 10.12 13.17
N TYR A 611 37.06 9.22 12.43
CA TYR A 611 37.14 7.80 12.77
C TYR A 611 38.53 7.50 13.38
N VAL A 612 38.54 6.78 14.51
CA VAL A 612 39.74 6.36 15.20
C VAL A 612 39.70 4.85 15.33
N LYS A 613 40.59 4.18 14.60
CA LYS A 613 40.69 2.72 14.57
C LYS A 613 41.87 2.28 15.45
N VAL A 614 41.63 1.30 16.31
CA VAL A 614 42.63 0.66 17.15
C VAL A 614 42.74 -0.81 16.73
N SER A 615 43.93 -1.27 16.46
CA SER A 615 44.26 -2.64 16.10
C SER A 615 45.56 -3.07 16.78
N ASP A 616 45.83 -4.37 16.71
CA ASP A 616 47.11 -4.96 17.09
C ASP A 616 48.24 -4.45 16.20
N ALA A 617 49.41 -4.14 16.83
CA ALA A 617 50.61 -3.69 16.12
C ALA A 617 51.47 -4.88 15.61
N PHE A 618 51.30 -6.06 16.19
CA PHE A 618 52.09 -7.27 15.90
C PHE A 618 51.14 -8.50 15.76
N PRO A 619 50.34 -8.60 14.74
CA PRO A 619 49.20 -9.52 14.67
C PRO A 619 49.55 -11.04 14.69
N ASN A 620 50.80 -11.42 14.84
CA ASN A 620 51.23 -12.83 14.86
C ASN A 620 51.91 -13.27 16.14
N ASP A 621 51.93 -12.47 17.19
CA ASP A 621 52.67 -12.78 18.43
C ASP A 621 51.75 -13.36 19.55
N GLY A 622 50.43 -13.35 19.35
CA GLY A 622 49.43 -13.90 20.27
C GLY A 622 49.03 -12.98 21.42
N TRP A 623 49.38 -11.71 21.31
CA TRP A 623 48.98 -10.65 22.26
C TRP A 623 48.43 -9.48 21.46
N GLY A 624 47.59 -8.65 22.10
CA GLY A 624 47.02 -7.48 21.48
C GLY A 624 46.85 -6.31 22.43
N GLY A 625 46.48 -5.16 21.87
CA GLY A 625 46.27 -3.92 22.62
C GLY A 625 44.92 -3.84 23.31
N ARG A 626 44.88 -3.18 24.46
CA ARG A 626 43.66 -2.88 25.21
C ARG A 626 43.47 -1.39 25.37
N VAL A 627 42.23 -0.94 25.16
CA VAL A 627 41.79 0.41 25.51
C VAL A 627 40.86 0.34 26.71
N TYR A 628 41.08 1.14 27.70
CA TYR A 628 40.35 1.16 28.97
C TYR A 628 39.43 2.37 29.08
N HIS A 629 39.89 3.52 28.63
CA HIS A 629 39.19 4.78 28.81
C HIS A 629 39.46 5.71 27.62
N VAL A 630 38.47 6.45 27.23
CA VAL A 630 38.52 7.38 26.10
C VAL A 630 37.96 8.72 26.52
N THR A 631 38.75 9.78 26.30
CA THR A 631 38.25 11.16 26.42
C THR A 631 38.59 11.96 25.18
N ALA A 632 37.79 12.98 24.86
CA ALA A 632 38.16 13.93 23.82
C ALA A 632 37.99 15.37 24.32
N ASN A 633 38.97 16.21 23.98
CA ASN A 633 38.94 17.66 24.19
C ASN A 633 38.78 18.35 22.83
N ILE A 634 37.82 19.26 22.73
CA ILE A 634 37.56 20.06 21.53
C ILE A 634 37.59 21.54 21.85
N VAL A 635 37.98 22.34 20.85
CA VAL A 635 37.83 23.80 20.83
C VAL A 635 36.88 24.15 19.72
N GLN A 636 35.83 24.85 20.03
CA GLN A 636 34.80 25.34 19.13
C GLN A 636 34.99 26.85 18.86
#